data_fde5fe5380c24974929f1c29175eb92b
#
_entry.id   fde5fe5380c24974929f1c29175eb92b
#
_cell.length_a   1.000
_cell.length_b   1.000
_cell.length_c   1.000
_cell.angle_alpha   90.00
_cell.angle_beta   90.00
_cell.angle_gamma   90.00
#
_symmetry.space_group_name_H-M   'P 1'
#
loop_
_entity.id
_entity.type
_entity.pdbx_description
1 polymer ?
#
loop_
_entity_poly.entity_id
_entity_poly.type
_entity_poly.pdbx_seq_one_letter_code
_entity_poly.pdbx_strand_id
1 'polypeptide(L)'
;ENHQKIKSIQQNHIAATNGKVIGVDRPIVVYQGFSIHGNEASGSNASLLLAYHLAASNAKETLEQLDATVILFDPSLNPDGLQRFSYWANTNKNILLNPDPNDREYNEVWPGGRTNHYWFDMNRDWLPVQLPESRVRIKTFHNWLPNILTDHHEMGTNATFFFQPGIPSRTHPLTPVLNQQLTEQIGTYHASALDEIGSLYYSKESYDDFYYGKGSTFPDINGSIGILFEQASSRGHIQESANGILTFPFTIRNQLTAGLSTLKAAYNMREQLLQYQYDFFKDNLQKAQKERASAIVFGDATDAARSYHLAEILMRHNIKVHELSSDQTLEGKAYKKGAAYVVPKNQKNWALIKAMFETRTQFQDSLFYDISAWTLPMAFNLDYDTNANMQIAGNQFKAITIPVSQDVNYSPYAYLMSWSDYYSPKALHEILSAEIRAKVAMKPFTIKNKQYDYGTILIPVQNQNKSKKALYEFLQNVSQKTHVTIQGVSSGLTQGPDLGSNNFRTVRMPKIALIVGNGISPYDAGELWHLLDTRYEIPVTKLDVAQLGRADLSRYTTIIIPKTRGRFSDDFATPIKEWVKDGGTLIAYQNALRWVDKNNLMEVEFEQESLTATGIRFEQRRNFVGAQGIGGAIFEVALERSHPVNFGIKNDYMLVFRNNTLFVAADKNS
;
A
#
# COMPACT_ATOMS: atom_id res chain seq x y z
N GLU A 1 34.49 12.04 -15.44
CA GLU A 1 34.93 12.88 -14.31
C GLU A 1 33.76 13.25 -13.44
N ASN A 2 32.70 13.87 -13.94
CA ASN A 2 31.51 14.27 -13.18
C ASN A 2 30.81 13.07 -12.52
N HIS A 3 30.71 11.94 -13.20
CA HIS A 3 30.08 10.74 -12.62
C HIS A 3 30.85 10.21 -11.41
N GLN A 4 32.19 10.24 -11.46
CA GLN A 4 33.02 9.85 -10.33
C GLN A 4 32.90 10.83 -9.16
N LYS A 5 32.81 12.14 -9.44
CA LYS A 5 32.58 13.18 -8.42
C LYS A 5 31.23 12.96 -7.73
N ILE A 6 30.15 12.78 -8.49
CA ILE A 6 28.80 12.51 -7.93
C ILE A 6 28.80 11.25 -7.06
N LYS A 7 29.45 10.17 -7.51
CA LYS A 7 29.56 8.92 -6.73
C LYS A 7 30.34 9.11 -5.43
N SER A 8 31.40 9.91 -5.45
CA SER A 8 32.17 10.25 -4.24
C SER A 8 31.32 11.07 -3.25
N ILE A 9 30.56 12.05 -3.75
CA ILE A 9 29.62 12.83 -2.93
C ILE A 9 28.59 11.91 -2.27
N GLN A 10 27.98 11.01 -3.02
CA GLN A 10 27.02 10.03 -2.51
C GLN A 10 27.62 9.17 -1.40
N GLN A 11 28.80 8.62 -1.63
CA GLN A 11 29.49 7.78 -0.63
C GLN A 11 29.80 8.54 0.67
N ASN A 12 30.27 9.78 0.57
CA ASN A 12 30.52 10.63 1.71
C ASN A 12 29.23 11.00 2.46
N HIS A 13 28.18 11.31 1.73
CA HIS A 13 26.88 11.64 2.32
C HIS A 13 26.31 10.44 3.11
N ILE A 14 26.32 9.26 2.53
CA ILE A 14 25.88 8.02 3.21
C ILE A 14 26.79 7.65 4.39
N ALA A 15 28.09 7.87 4.29
CA ALA A 15 29.03 7.62 5.41
C ALA A 15 28.72 8.52 6.61
N ALA A 16 28.31 9.77 6.40
CA ALA A 16 27.88 10.65 7.49
C ALA A 16 26.63 10.11 8.21
N THR A 17 25.66 9.56 7.49
CA THR A 17 24.45 8.94 8.08
C THR A 17 24.77 7.65 8.86
N ASN A 18 25.95 7.09 8.69
CA ASN A 18 26.45 5.92 9.45
C ASN A 18 27.34 6.33 10.64
N GLY A 19 27.31 7.60 11.04
CA GLY A 19 28.04 8.13 12.19
C GLY A 19 29.51 8.50 11.91
N LYS A 20 29.96 8.43 10.65
CA LYS A 20 31.30 8.91 10.30
C LYS A 20 31.30 10.43 10.33
N VAL A 21 32.17 11.02 11.12
CA VAL A 21 32.33 12.48 11.16
C VAL A 21 32.87 12.96 9.81
N ILE A 22 32.02 13.59 9.04
CA ILE A 22 32.34 14.26 7.79
C ILE A 22 31.85 15.69 7.95
N GLY A 23 32.71 16.67 7.63
CA GLY A 23 32.38 18.09 7.76
C GLY A 23 31.08 18.46 7.01
N VAL A 24 30.44 19.52 7.45
CA VAL A 24 29.25 20.09 6.81
C VAL A 24 29.58 20.80 5.48
N ASP A 25 30.85 20.93 5.13
CA ASP A 25 31.31 21.47 3.86
C ASP A 25 31.23 20.40 2.75
N ARG A 26 30.00 19.99 2.44
CA ARG A 26 29.66 19.07 1.38
C ARG A 26 28.32 19.49 0.75
N PRO A 27 28.06 19.10 -0.50
CA PRO A 27 26.75 19.36 -1.12
C PRO A 27 25.60 18.78 -0.31
N ILE A 28 24.52 19.53 -0.21
CA ILE A 28 23.24 19.06 0.29
C ILE A 28 22.52 18.26 -0.80
N VAL A 29 21.71 17.29 -0.43
CA VAL A 29 20.93 16.47 -1.38
C VAL A 29 19.47 16.84 -1.28
N VAL A 30 18.88 17.25 -2.39
CA VAL A 30 17.46 17.60 -2.53
C VAL A 30 16.81 16.66 -3.53
N TYR A 31 15.69 16.05 -3.17
CA TYR A 31 14.88 15.24 -4.08
C TYR A 31 13.58 16.01 -4.40
N GLN A 32 13.40 16.38 -5.65
CA GLN A 32 12.16 16.99 -6.12
C GLN A 32 11.35 15.97 -6.92
N GLY A 33 10.20 15.58 -6.36
CA GLY A 33 9.26 14.63 -6.94
C GLY A 33 7.97 15.30 -7.37
N PHE A 34 7.54 15.05 -8.61
CA PHE A 34 6.39 15.70 -9.21
C PHE A 34 5.33 14.68 -9.63
N SER A 35 4.06 15.05 -9.47
CA SER A 35 2.88 14.36 -10.03
C SER A 35 2.83 12.87 -9.70
N ILE A 36 2.95 12.50 -8.41
CA ILE A 36 2.69 11.13 -7.96
C ILE A 36 1.20 10.75 -8.16
N HIS A 37 0.31 11.74 -8.15
CA HIS A 37 -1.01 11.64 -8.72
C HIS A 37 -0.98 12.23 -10.13
N GLY A 38 -1.19 11.40 -11.15
CA GLY A 38 -0.94 11.80 -12.53
C GLY A 38 -1.88 12.89 -13.06
N ASN A 39 -3.09 13.04 -12.48
CA ASN A 39 -4.00 14.13 -12.83
C ASN A 39 -3.72 15.44 -12.07
N GLU A 40 -2.61 15.53 -11.38
CA GLU A 40 -2.07 16.72 -10.73
C GLU A 40 -0.86 17.21 -11.54
N ALA A 41 -1.13 17.67 -12.76
CA ALA A 41 -0.13 17.74 -13.83
C ALA A 41 0.74 19.01 -13.84
N SER A 42 0.37 20.07 -13.09
CA SER A 42 1.14 21.33 -13.11
C SER A 42 2.56 21.15 -12.60
N GLY A 43 2.77 20.26 -11.63
CA GLY A 43 4.10 19.91 -11.13
C GLY A 43 4.99 19.33 -12.22
N SER A 44 4.52 18.33 -12.98
CA SER A 44 5.30 17.75 -14.10
C SER A 44 5.60 18.77 -15.19
N ASN A 45 4.69 19.70 -15.49
CA ASN A 45 4.96 20.76 -16.45
C ASN A 45 5.95 21.80 -15.88
N ALA A 46 5.83 22.16 -14.60
CA ALA A 46 6.79 23.03 -13.95
C ALA A 46 8.19 22.42 -13.91
N SER A 47 8.29 21.10 -13.79
CA SER A 47 9.56 20.38 -13.78
C SER A 47 10.36 20.59 -15.08
N LEU A 48 9.71 20.68 -16.24
CA LEU A 48 10.39 20.97 -17.50
C LEU A 48 11.03 22.36 -17.50
N LEU A 49 10.33 23.36 -16.98
CA LEU A 49 10.83 24.72 -16.86
C LEU A 49 11.96 24.80 -15.83
N LEU A 50 11.82 24.08 -14.71
CA LEU A 50 12.84 24.02 -13.67
C LEU A 50 14.11 23.36 -14.21
N ALA A 51 13.99 22.22 -14.91
CA ALA A 51 15.13 21.54 -15.53
C ALA A 51 15.83 22.45 -16.54
N TYR A 52 15.07 23.17 -17.38
CA TYR A 52 15.62 24.15 -18.33
C TYR A 52 16.34 25.29 -17.59
N HIS A 53 15.74 25.86 -16.54
CA HIS A 53 16.37 26.92 -15.74
C HIS A 53 17.70 26.45 -15.13
N LEU A 54 17.71 25.28 -14.50
CA LEU A 54 18.91 24.73 -13.87
C LEU A 54 20.04 24.42 -14.88
N ALA A 55 19.67 23.98 -16.08
CA ALA A 55 20.64 23.63 -17.13
C ALA A 55 21.18 24.83 -17.92
N ALA A 56 20.40 25.90 -18.03
CA ALA A 56 20.72 27.02 -18.97
C ALA A 56 21.02 28.35 -18.23
N SER A 57 20.76 28.50 -16.95
CA SER A 57 21.01 29.74 -16.21
C SER A 57 22.48 29.98 -16.01
N ASN A 58 22.91 31.22 -16.31
CA ASN A 58 24.24 31.74 -15.99
C ASN A 58 24.23 32.72 -14.80
N ALA A 59 23.09 32.83 -14.10
CA ALA A 59 22.99 33.68 -12.92
C ALA A 59 23.89 33.15 -11.80
N LYS A 60 24.66 34.03 -11.20
CA LYS A 60 25.62 33.69 -10.13
C LYS A 60 24.97 32.89 -9.01
N GLU A 61 23.80 33.33 -8.56
CA GLU A 61 23.04 32.66 -7.49
C GLU A 61 22.67 31.20 -7.86
N THR A 62 22.23 30.97 -9.10
CA THR A 62 21.90 29.60 -9.57
C THR A 62 23.15 28.73 -9.63
N LEU A 63 24.27 29.25 -10.10
CA LEU A 63 25.53 28.48 -10.17
C LEU A 63 26.04 28.13 -8.77
N GLU A 64 25.98 29.04 -7.82
CA GLU A 64 26.36 28.80 -6.42
C GLU A 64 25.45 27.74 -5.77
N GLN A 65 24.16 27.75 -6.04
CA GLN A 65 23.22 26.73 -5.58
C GLN A 65 23.54 25.36 -6.19
N LEU A 66 23.84 25.30 -7.49
CA LEU A 66 24.20 24.06 -8.18
C LEU A 66 25.51 23.45 -7.68
N ASP A 67 26.51 24.29 -7.38
CA ASP A 67 27.78 23.83 -6.82
C ASP A 67 27.62 23.23 -5.42
N ALA A 68 26.64 23.71 -4.65
CA ALA A 68 26.38 23.30 -3.27
C ALA A 68 25.29 22.22 -3.11
N THR A 69 24.63 21.80 -4.20
CA THR A 69 23.46 20.93 -4.14
C THR A 69 23.53 19.78 -5.13
N VAL A 70 23.23 18.57 -4.69
CA VAL A 70 22.88 17.45 -5.57
C VAL A 70 21.37 17.39 -5.67
N ILE A 71 20.83 17.47 -6.88
CA ILE A 71 19.40 17.47 -7.13
C ILE A 71 19.01 16.11 -7.73
N LEU A 72 18.23 15.32 -7.00
CA LEU A 72 17.51 14.17 -7.52
C LEU A 72 16.20 14.69 -8.09
N PHE A 73 16.02 14.52 -9.38
CA PHE A 73 14.94 15.16 -10.11
C PHE A 73 14.06 14.12 -10.77
N ASP A 74 12.80 14.02 -10.33
CA ASP A 74 11.83 13.06 -10.85
C ASP A 74 10.62 13.82 -11.43
N PRO A 75 10.58 14.04 -12.74
CA PRO A 75 9.58 14.89 -13.39
C PRO A 75 8.17 14.29 -13.40
N SER A 76 8.05 12.99 -13.19
CA SER A 76 6.76 12.31 -13.08
C SER A 76 6.90 10.99 -12.32
N LEU A 77 6.47 10.99 -11.07
CA LEU A 77 6.43 9.78 -10.24
C LEU A 77 5.37 8.77 -10.72
N ASN A 78 4.38 9.22 -11.51
CA ASN A 78 3.28 8.41 -12.02
C ASN A 78 3.03 8.65 -13.51
N PRO A 79 3.87 8.10 -14.39
CA PRO A 79 3.72 8.30 -15.83
C PRO A 79 2.43 7.72 -16.41
N ASP A 80 1.91 6.60 -15.89
CA ASP A 80 0.65 6.00 -16.35
C ASP A 80 -0.55 6.91 -16.08
N GLY A 81 -0.63 7.45 -14.85
CA GLY A 81 -1.69 8.37 -14.47
C GLY A 81 -1.61 9.69 -15.24
N LEU A 82 -0.40 10.25 -15.38
CA LEU A 82 -0.18 11.47 -16.15
C LEU A 82 -0.56 11.30 -17.63
N GLN A 83 -0.24 10.14 -18.22
CA GLN A 83 -0.62 9.82 -19.60
C GLN A 83 -2.15 9.77 -19.76
N ARG A 84 -2.87 9.12 -18.85
CA ARG A 84 -4.35 9.08 -18.88
C ARG A 84 -4.96 10.46 -18.78
N PHE A 85 -4.49 11.28 -17.85
CA PHE A 85 -4.99 12.64 -17.66
C PHE A 85 -4.68 13.54 -18.85
N SER A 86 -3.45 13.59 -19.32
CA SER A 86 -3.04 14.47 -20.41
C SER A 86 -3.75 14.13 -21.72
N TYR A 87 -3.96 12.83 -21.99
CA TYR A 87 -4.73 12.40 -23.13
C TYR A 87 -6.19 12.89 -23.02
N TRP A 88 -6.83 12.73 -21.84
CA TRP A 88 -8.18 13.17 -21.61
C TRP A 88 -8.33 14.69 -21.78
N ALA A 89 -7.54 15.48 -21.07
CA ALA A 89 -7.61 16.93 -21.12
C ALA A 89 -7.36 17.48 -22.54
N ASN A 90 -6.34 16.96 -23.24
CA ASN A 90 -6.00 17.43 -24.58
C ASN A 90 -7.01 17.02 -25.67
N THR A 91 -7.66 15.86 -25.54
CA THR A 91 -8.67 15.42 -26.53
C THR A 91 -10.03 16.05 -26.34
N ASN A 92 -10.31 16.62 -25.16
CA ASN A 92 -11.61 17.25 -24.85
C ASN A 92 -11.55 18.78 -24.81
N LYS A 93 -10.37 19.39 -24.92
CA LYS A 93 -10.25 20.86 -24.91
C LYS A 93 -10.85 21.51 -26.14
N ASN A 94 -11.44 22.67 -25.94
CA ASN A 94 -11.90 23.53 -27.01
C ASN A 94 -10.78 24.42 -27.56
N ILE A 95 -10.91 24.90 -28.85
CA ILE A 95 -9.99 25.90 -29.39
C ILE A 95 -10.08 27.21 -28.59
N LEU A 96 -11.33 27.65 -28.32
CA LEU A 96 -11.59 28.72 -27.37
C LEU A 96 -11.86 28.08 -26.03
N LEU A 97 -10.88 28.21 -25.11
CA LEU A 97 -10.93 27.56 -23.80
C LEU A 97 -12.20 27.97 -23.04
N ASN A 98 -12.90 26.99 -22.50
CA ASN A 98 -14.13 27.19 -21.72
C ASN A 98 -13.86 26.93 -20.25
N PRO A 99 -14.03 27.91 -19.34
CA PRO A 99 -13.76 27.73 -17.92
C PRO A 99 -14.89 27.07 -17.11
N ASP A 100 -16.03 26.74 -17.73
CA ASP A 100 -17.20 26.14 -17.06
C ASP A 100 -16.79 24.77 -16.45
N PRO A 101 -16.89 24.56 -15.13
CA PRO A 101 -16.51 23.32 -14.46
C PRO A 101 -17.33 22.10 -14.90
N ASN A 102 -18.45 22.29 -15.59
CA ASN A 102 -19.24 21.21 -16.16
C ASN A 102 -18.73 20.74 -17.53
N ASP A 103 -17.76 21.44 -18.12
CA ASP A 103 -17.17 21.01 -19.39
C ASP A 103 -16.54 19.61 -19.25
N ARG A 104 -16.61 18.84 -20.33
CA ARG A 104 -16.11 17.48 -20.38
C ARG A 104 -14.60 17.38 -20.09
N GLU A 105 -13.84 18.41 -20.42
CA GLU A 105 -12.40 18.47 -20.18
C GLU A 105 -12.06 18.21 -18.70
N TYR A 106 -12.85 18.77 -17.76
CA TYR A 106 -12.57 18.72 -16.31
C TYR A 106 -13.17 17.51 -15.62
N ASN A 107 -13.92 16.68 -16.34
CA ASN A 107 -14.63 15.52 -15.83
C ASN A 107 -14.04 14.21 -16.39
N GLU A 108 -12.91 13.79 -15.83
CA GLU A 108 -12.20 12.58 -16.25
C GLU A 108 -13.09 11.33 -16.20
N VAL A 109 -12.95 10.48 -17.21
CA VAL A 109 -13.56 9.15 -17.17
C VAL A 109 -12.88 8.25 -16.16
N TRP A 110 -13.64 7.34 -15.61
CA TRP A 110 -13.11 6.30 -14.74
C TRP A 110 -11.95 5.51 -15.41
N PRO A 111 -10.85 5.16 -14.71
CA PRO A 111 -10.56 5.38 -13.28
C PRO A 111 -9.96 6.75 -12.94
N GLY A 112 -9.76 7.64 -13.93
CA GLY A 112 -9.05 8.89 -13.81
C GLY A 112 -7.52 8.76 -13.81
N GLY A 113 -6.82 9.90 -13.82
CA GLY A 113 -5.37 9.97 -13.87
C GLY A 113 -4.68 9.92 -12.51
N ARG A 114 -5.41 9.87 -11.38
CA ARG A 114 -4.80 9.90 -10.07
C ARG A 114 -3.90 8.69 -9.80
N THR A 115 -4.33 7.51 -10.19
CA THR A 115 -3.73 6.21 -9.83
C THR A 115 -2.75 5.70 -10.90
N ASN A 116 -1.90 4.72 -10.51
CA ASN A 116 -1.00 4.04 -11.44
C ASN A 116 -1.74 3.03 -12.34
N HIS A 117 -1.02 2.13 -13.02
CA HIS A 117 -1.56 1.10 -13.91
C HIS A 117 -2.62 0.22 -13.21
N TYR A 118 -2.34 -0.29 -12.01
CA TYR A 118 -3.25 -1.14 -11.24
C TYR A 118 -4.24 -0.36 -10.36
N TRP A 119 -4.40 0.94 -10.57
CA TRP A 119 -5.32 1.82 -9.85
C TRP A 119 -4.98 2.03 -8.36
N PHE A 120 -3.73 1.87 -7.98
CA PHE A 120 -3.26 2.21 -6.64
C PHE A 120 -2.98 3.70 -6.48
N ASP A 121 -3.21 4.21 -5.26
CA ASP A 121 -2.65 5.48 -4.83
C ASP A 121 -1.17 5.27 -4.46
N MET A 122 -0.28 5.72 -5.33
CA MET A 122 1.17 5.57 -5.13
C MET A 122 1.68 6.40 -3.95
N ASN A 123 0.93 7.44 -3.53
CA ASN A 123 1.27 8.24 -2.35
C ASN A 123 0.75 7.63 -1.03
N ARG A 124 0.48 6.34 -1.03
CA ARG A 124 0.28 5.51 0.16
C ARG A 124 1.26 4.33 0.22
N ASP A 125 2.14 4.19 -0.78
CA ASP A 125 3.04 3.05 -0.94
C ASP A 125 4.53 3.36 -0.66
N TRP A 126 4.85 4.46 0.02
CA TRP A 126 6.23 4.77 0.42
C TRP A 126 6.73 3.83 1.53
N LEU A 127 5.87 3.40 2.45
CA LEU A 127 6.20 2.46 3.53
C LEU A 127 5.97 1.00 3.12
N PRO A 128 4.84 0.60 2.53
CA PRO A 128 4.58 -0.79 2.12
C PRO A 128 5.42 -1.26 0.94
N VAL A 129 5.80 -0.38 0.03
CA VAL A 129 6.67 -0.63 -1.15
C VAL A 129 6.21 -1.85 -1.96
N GLN A 130 4.92 -1.92 -2.29
CA GLN A 130 4.35 -3.04 -3.03
C GLN A 130 4.53 -2.90 -4.54
N LEU A 131 4.47 -1.67 -5.04
CA LEU A 131 4.44 -1.36 -6.46
C LEU A 131 5.86 -1.29 -7.05
N PRO A 132 6.07 -1.63 -8.33
CA PRO A 132 7.38 -1.57 -8.97
C PRO A 132 7.96 -0.16 -8.98
N GLU A 133 7.14 0.87 -9.20
CA GLU A 133 7.53 2.28 -9.17
C GLU A 133 8.04 2.65 -7.77
N SER A 134 7.34 2.24 -6.72
CA SER A 134 7.74 2.48 -5.33
C SER A 134 9.06 1.79 -4.99
N ARG A 135 9.31 0.59 -5.51
CA ARG A 135 10.59 -0.14 -5.29
C ARG A 135 11.78 0.64 -5.85
N VAL A 136 11.65 1.21 -7.05
CA VAL A 136 12.71 2.01 -7.67
C VAL A 136 12.93 3.31 -6.90
N ARG A 137 11.83 4.00 -6.56
CA ARG A 137 11.85 5.27 -5.82
C ARG A 137 12.47 5.10 -4.43
N ILE A 138 12.05 4.11 -3.66
CA ILE A 138 12.58 3.84 -2.31
C ILE A 138 14.05 3.40 -2.37
N LYS A 139 14.44 2.62 -3.37
CA LYS A 139 15.86 2.29 -3.60
C LYS A 139 16.69 3.55 -3.86
N THR A 140 16.20 4.47 -4.70
CA THR A 140 16.85 5.76 -4.98
C THR A 140 16.93 6.61 -3.72
N PHE A 141 15.82 6.72 -2.97
CA PHE A 141 15.77 7.43 -1.70
C PHE A 141 16.83 6.91 -0.70
N HIS A 142 16.87 5.61 -0.44
CA HIS A 142 17.82 5.04 0.51
C HIS A 142 19.28 5.04 0.02
N ASN A 143 19.51 5.07 -1.29
CA ASN A 143 20.85 5.21 -1.85
C ASN A 143 21.41 6.62 -1.65
N TRP A 144 20.56 7.62 -1.55
CA TRP A 144 20.95 9.01 -1.40
C TRP A 144 20.63 9.62 -0.04
N LEU A 145 19.56 9.19 0.64
CA LEU A 145 19.04 9.80 1.87
C LEU A 145 19.01 11.33 1.75
N PRO A 146 18.15 11.90 0.88
CA PRO A 146 18.12 13.33 0.64
C PRO A 146 17.87 14.11 1.95
N ASN A 147 18.37 15.33 2.07
CA ASN A 147 18.12 16.18 3.22
C ASN A 147 16.73 16.81 3.15
N ILE A 148 16.24 17.10 1.93
CA ILE A 148 14.89 17.58 1.65
C ILE A 148 14.30 16.71 0.54
N LEU A 149 13.02 16.35 0.69
CA LEU A 149 12.21 15.78 -0.38
C LEU A 149 10.94 16.61 -0.53
N THR A 150 10.63 17.03 -1.75
CA THR A 150 9.37 17.73 -2.07
C THR A 150 8.45 16.82 -2.85
N ASP A 151 7.17 16.85 -2.48
CA ASP A 151 6.08 16.09 -3.06
C ASP A 151 5.04 17.07 -3.61
N HIS A 152 5.06 17.28 -4.94
CA HIS A 152 4.29 18.31 -5.61
C HIS A 152 2.93 17.78 -6.06
N HIS A 153 1.86 18.34 -5.46
CA HIS A 153 0.47 17.94 -5.65
C HIS A 153 -0.44 19.07 -6.12
N GLU A 154 -1.68 18.69 -6.42
CA GLU A 154 -2.79 19.61 -6.64
C GLU A 154 -4.00 19.23 -5.79
N MET A 155 -4.68 20.24 -5.26
CA MET A 155 -5.91 20.11 -4.49
C MET A 155 -7.13 20.64 -5.26
N GLY A 156 -8.26 20.83 -4.56
CA GLY A 156 -9.49 21.31 -5.18
C GLY A 156 -9.35 22.71 -5.80
N THR A 157 -10.04 22.95 -6.93
CA THR A 157 -10.00 24.19 -7.75
C THR A 157 -10.29 25.47 -6.93
N ASN A 158 -11.18 25.39 -5.93
CA ASN A 158 -11.56 26.52 -5.07
C ASN A 158 -10.61 26.80 -3.90
N ALA A 159 -9.43 26.19 -3.88
CA ALA A 159 -8.37 26.44 -2.94
C ALA A 159 -7.37 27.48 -3.45
N THR A 160 -6.21 27.61 -2.79
CA THR A 160 -5.09 28.48 -3.18
C THR A 160 -3.81 27.67 -3.34
N PHE A 161 -2.82 27.88 -2.50
CA PHE A 161 -1.59 27.09 -2.43
C PHE A 161 -1.31 26.71 -0.98
N PHE A 162 -0.93 25.48 -0.74
CA PHE A 162 -0.51 25.00 0.57
C PHE A 162 0.94 24.51 0.53
N PHE A 163 1.67 24.74 1.62
CA PHE A 163 2.94 24.08 1.90
C PHE A 163 3.07 23.74 3.39
N GLN A 164 3.77 22.64 3.68
CA GLN A 164 4.02 22.24 5.07
C GLN A 164 4.86 23.27 5.85
N PRO A 165 4.72 23.32 7.21
CA PRO A 165 4.13 22.28 8.06
C PRO A 165 2.60 22.24 8.00
N GLY A 166 2.04 21.06 8.25
CA GLY A 166 0.61 20.85 8.41
C GLY A 166 0.12 21.19 9.83
N ILE A 167 -1.00 20.58 10.26
CA ILE A 167 -1.56 20.76 11.60
C ILE A 167 -0.63 20.15 12.65
N PRO A 168 -0.07 20.92 13.60
CA PRO A 168 0.94 20.43 14.54
C PRO A 168 0.49 19.23 15.39
N SER A 169 -0.79 19.18 15.81
CA SER A 169 -1.35 18.06 16.58
C SER A 169 -1.52 16.77 15.77
N ARG A 170 -1.32 16.82 14.46
CA ARG A 170 -1.39 15.70 13.52
C ARG A 170 -0.02 15.30 12.97
N THR A 171 1.04 15.61 13.69
CA THR A 171 2.39 15.12 13.42
C THR A 171 2.63 13.82 14.18
N HIS A 172 3.25 12.83 13.53
CA HIS A 172 3.55 11.56 14.18
C HIS A 172 4.58 11.74 15.30
N PRO A 173 4.36 11.18 16.51
CA PRO A 173 5.25 11.40 17.66
C PRO A 173 6.68 10.87 17.53
N LEU A 174 6.98 10.04 16.53
CA LEU A 174 8.36 9.63 16.21
C LEU A 174 9.11 10.65 15.36
N THR A 175 8.40 11.58 14.71
CA THR A 175 8.99 12.72 14.01
C THR A 175 9.57 13.71 15.03
N PRO A 176 10.88 14.04 14.97
CA PRO A 176 11.47 14.96 15.93
C PRO A 176 10.86 16.36 15.85
N VAL A 177 10.73 17.05 16.99
CA VAL A 177 10.26 18.45 17.02
C VAL A 177 11.12 19.36 16.14
N LEU A 178 12.43 19.15 16.12
CA LEU A 178 13.36 19.92 15.28
C LEU A 178 13.06 19.73 13.77
N ASN A 179 12.55 18.56 13.35
CA ASN A 179 12.11 18.36 11.96
C ASN A 179 11.04 19.39 11.57
N GLN A 180 9.98 19.52 12.38
CA GLN A 180 8.89 20.45 12.14
C GLN A 180 9.33 21.92 12.21
N GLN A 181 10.27 22.26 13.10
CA GLN A 181 10.87 23.59 13.17
C GLN A 181 11.68 23.92 11.90
N LEU A 182 12.43 22.97 11.38
CA LEU A 182 13.16 23.14 10.12
C LEU A 182 12.22 23.24 8.92
N THR A 183 11.14 22.46 8.91
CA THR A 183 10.07 22.56 7.89
C THR A 183 9.45 23.95 7.91
N GLU A 184 9.17 24.51 9.09
CA GLU A 184 8.64 25.87 9.22
C GLU A 184 9.64 26.93 8.72
N GLN A 185 10.94 26.78 9.01
CA GLN A 185 11.98 27.68 8.50
C GLN A 185 12.08 27.63 6.98
N ILE A 186 12.06 26.44 6.38
CA ILE A 186 12.00 26.27 4.92
C ILE A 186 10.74 26.94 4.36
N GLY A 187 9.60 26.79 5.05
CA GLY A 187 8.34 27.43 4.70
C GLY A 187 8.42 28.95 4.56
N THR A 188 9.32 29.63 5.29
CA THR A 188 9.51 31.10 5.14
C THR A 188 10.08 31.49 3.76
N TYR A 189 10.88 30.62 3.14
CA TYR A 189 11.38 30.82 1.78
C TYR A 189 10.25 30.65 0.76
N HIS A 190 9.36 29.69 0.97
CA HIS A 190 8.19 29.48 0.10
C HIS A 190 7.23 30.68 0.21
N ALA A 191 6.93 31.12 1.44
CA ALA A 191 6.10 32.28 1.69
C ALA A 191 6.64 33.51 0.98
N SER A 192 7.92 33.86 1.18
CA SER A 192 8.55 35.00 0.53
C SER A 192 8.48 34.96 -0.98
N ALA A 193 8.71 33.77 -1.58
CA ALA A 193 8.70 33.61 -3.03
C ALA A 193 7.26 33.70 -3.62
N LEU A 194 6.26 33.22 -2.89
CA LEU A 194 4.85 33.33 -3.31
C LEU A 194 4.31 34.74 -3.10
N ASP A 195 4.74 35.44 -2.05
CA ASP A 195 4.43 36.88 -1.81
C ASP A 195 4.96 37.73 -2.99
N GLU A 196 6.18 37.49 -3.44
CA GLU A 196 6.80 38.22 -4.55
C GLU A 196 6.00 38.11 -5.86
N ILE A 197 5.39 36.95 -6.12
CA ILE A 197 4.55 36.75 -7.30
C ILE A 197 3.05 37.01 -7.04
N GLY A 198 2.68 37.44 -5.83
CA GLY A 198 1.29 37.77 -5.46
C GLY A 198 0.36 36.56 -5.42
N SER A 199 0.84 35.37 -5.10
CA SER A 199 0.02 34.16 -5.00
C SER A 199 -0.38 33.90 -3.55
N LEU A 200 -1.68 33.73 -3.30
CA LEU A 200 -2.21 33.40 -1.97
C LEU A 200 -1.85 31.97 -1.56
N TYR A 201 -1.51 31.80 -0.29
CA TYR A 201 -1.14 30.49 0.28
C TYR A 201 -1.59 30.38 1.74
N TYR A 202 -1.47 29.16 2.29
CA TYR A 202 -1.65 28.87 3.71
C TYR A 202 -0.75 27.69 4.14
N SER A 203 -0.52 27.57 5.44
CA SER A 203 0.20 26.47 6.09
C SER A 203 -0.42 26.21 7.46
N LYS A 204 0.00 25.16 8.17
CA LYS A 204 -0.46 24.78 9.52
C LYS A 204 -1.95 24.46 9.62
N GLU A 205 -2.58 24.17 8.50
CA GLU A 205 -4.00 23.82 8.38
C GLU A 205 -4.19 22.59 7.50
N SER A 206 -5.37 22.00 7.56
CA SER A 206 -5.91 20.95 6.68
C SER A 206 -5.13 19.64 6.66
N TYR A 207 -3.84 19.65 6.42
CA TYR A 207 -3.01 18.47 6.17
C TYR A 207 -2.33 17.96 7.43
N ASP A 208 -2.12 16.65 7.49
CA ASP A 208 -1.38 15.94 8.54
C ASP A 208 0.06 15.63 8.10
N ASP A 209 0.86 15.26 9.09
CA ASP A 209 2.21 14.74 8.92
C ASP A 209 2.38 13.46 9.77
N PHE A 210 1.51 12.47 9.53
CA PHE A 210 1.33 11.32 10.43
C PHE A 210 1.71 9.98 9.78
N TYR A 211 1.09 9.61 8.65
CA TYR A 211 1.33 8.31 8.02
C TYR A 211 2.60 8.33 7.17
N TYR A 212 3.61 7.57 7.59
CA TYR A 212 4.90 7.46 6.89
C TYR A 212 4.87 6.76 5.52
N GLY A 213 3.72 6.45 5.00
CA GLY A 213 3.54 5.96 3.63
C GLY A 213 3.28 7.04 2.59
N LYS A 214 3.37 8.33 2.95
CA LYS A 214 3.25 9.49 2.05
C LYS A 214 4.63 10.07 1.70
N GLY A 215 4.76 10.67 0.53
CA GLY A 215 6.02 11.30 0.08
C GLY A 215 6.49 12.44 0.95
N SER A 216 5.56 13.18 1.54
CA SER A 216 5.87 14.28 2.45
C SER A 216 6.23 13.85 3.87
N THR A 217 5.86 12.63 4.30
CA THR A 217 6.05 12.18 5.69
C THR A 217 7.11 11.08 5.82
N PHE A 218 7.28 10.25 4.79
CA PHE A 218 8.30 9.20 4.76
C PHE A 218 9.73 9.72 4.97
N PRO A 219 10.13 10.88 4.42
CA PRO A 219 11.45 11.44 4.67
C PRO A 219 11.71 11.73 6.15
N ASP A 220 10.71 12.17 6.91
CA ASP A 220 10.87 12.62 8.28
C ASP A 220 11.30 11.52 9.24
N ILE A 221 10.82 10.29 9.03
CA ILE A 221 11.24 9.12 9.80
C ILE A 221 12.62 8.58 9.35
N ASN A 222 13.17 9.14 8.28
CA ASN A 222 14.46 8.78 7.69
C ASN A 222 15.51 9.90 7.79
N GLY A 223 15.30 10.89 8.67
CA GLY A 223 16.25 11.96 8.93
C GLY A 223 16.34 13.02 7.83
N SER A 224 15.32 13.12 7.03
CA SER A 224 15.13 14.13 5.97
C SER A 224 14.01 15.10 6.37
N ILE A 225 13.80 16.15 5.60
CA ILE A 225 12.63 17.01 5.70
C ILE A 225 11.73 16.70 4.50
N GLY A 226 10.52 16.21 4.76
CA GLY A 226 9.49 16.02 3.75
C GLY A 226 8.64 17.28 3.61
N ILE A 227 8.29 17.66 2.38
CA ILE A 227 7.47 18.87 2.12
C ILE A 227 6.38 18.52 1.11
N LEU A 228 5.13 18.70 1.54
CA LEU A 228 3.97 18.68 0.67
C LEU A 228 3.71 20.06 0.09
N PHE A 229 3.57 20.14 -1.22
CA PHE A 229 2.97 21.27 -1.91
C PHE A 229 1.64 20.89 -2.50
N GLU A 230 0.61 21.70 -2.29
CA GLU A 230 -0.71 21.51 -2.84
C GLU A 230 -1.17 22.79 -3.56
N GLN A 231 -1.20 22.75 -4.87
CA GLN A 231 -1.68 23.84 -5.74
C GLN A 231 -3.17 23.64 -6.04
N ALA A 232 -3.98 24.69 -5.98
CA ALA A 232 -5.33 24.65 -6.53
C ALA A 232 -5.29 24.18 -8.00
N SER A 233 -6.04 23.13 -8.34
CA SER A 233 -6.00 22.53 -9.67
C SER A 233 -6.94 23.22 -10.66
N SER A 234 -6.45 23.55 -11.84
CA SER A 234 -7.31 23.94 -12.96
C SER A 234 -8.04 22.76 -13.62
N ARG A 235 -7.75 21.52 -13.22
CA ARG A 235 -8.31 20.28 -13.78
C ARG A 235 -8.19 20.12 -15.29
N GLY A 236 -7.53 21.02 -15.96
CA GLY A 236 -7.32 21.15 -17.39
C GLY A 236 -6.65 22.48 -17.70
N HIS A 237 -7.01 23.11 -18.81
CA HIS A 237 -6.32 24.31 -19.27
C HIS A 237 -6.75 25.60 -18.54
N ILE A 238 -8.02 25.67 -18.12
CA ILE A 238 -8.61 26.85 -17.46
C ILE A 238 -9.89 26.46 -16.73
N GLN A 239 -10.14 27.00 -15.52
CA GLN A 239 -11.40 26.72 -14.83
C GLN A 239 -11.85 27.92 -13.98
N GLU A 240 -13.15 28.13 -13.85
CA GLU A 240 -13.74 29.03 -12.87
C GLU A 240 -13.51 28.53 -11.44
N SER A 241 -13.16 29.43 -10.54
CA SER A 241 -13.02 29.13 -9.12
C SER A 241 -13.58 30.25 -8.25
N ALA A 242 -13.72 29.98 -6.94
CA ALA A 242 -14.09 31.00 -5.95
C ALA A 242 -13.07 32.17 -5.90
N ASN A 243 -11.84 31.96 -6.37
CA ASN A 243 -10.77 32.93 -6.42
C ASN A 243 -10.59 33.60 -7.80
N GLY A 244 -11.56 33.42 -8.70
CA GLY A 244 -11.50 33.89 -10.08
C GLY A 244 -11.10 32.78 -11.07
N ILE A 245 -10.70 33.21 -12.27
CA ILE A 245 -10.29 32.28 -13.32
C ILE A 245 -8.92 31.69 -12.99
N LEU A 246 -8.86 30.38 -12.86
CA LEU A 246 -7.62 29.62 -12.62
C LEU A 246 -7.12 29.02 -13.94
N THR A 247 -5.90 29.38 -14.34
CA THR A 247 -5.29 28.90 -15.57
C THR A 247 -4.17 27.90 -15.28
N PHE A 248 -3.96 26.94 -16.15
CA PHE A 248 -2.84 25.98 -16.03
C PHE A 248 -1.46 26.66 -16.03
N PRO A 249 -1.17 27.70 -16.83
CA PRO A 249 0.09 28.48 -16.69
C PRO A 249 0.30 29.09 -15.31
N PHE A 250 -0.77 29.57 -14.63
CA PHE A 250 -0.67 30.07 -13.27
C PHE A 250 -0.28 28.97 -12.29
N THR A 251 -0.89 27.79 -12.40
CA THR A 251 -0.56 26.65 -11.53
C THR A 251 0.89 26.17 -11.75
N ILE A 252 1.34 26.12 -13.01
CA ILE A 252 2.74 25.81 -13.36
C ILE A 252 3.70 26.82 -12.75
N ARG A 253 3.40 28.13 -12.82
CA ARG A 253 4.23 29.19 -12.24
C ARG A 253 4.44 28.98 -10.74
N ASN A 254 3.36 28.71 -10.01
CA ASN A 254 3.43 28.49 -8.56
C ASN A 254 4.27 27.25 -8.20
N GLN A 255 4.09 26.15 -8.91
CA GLN A 255 4.90 24.92 -8.71
C GLN A 255 6.38 25.15 -9.01
N LEU A 256 6.69 25.89 -10.07
CA LEU A 256 8.08 26.30 -10.40
C LEU A 256 8.67 27.16 -9.30
N THR A 257 7.91 28.16 -8.79
CA THR A 257 8.32 29.05 -7.71
C THR A 257 8.63 28.25 -6.44
N ALA A 258 7.78 27.29 -6.07
CA ALA A 258 8.00 26.39 -4.94
C ALA A 258 9.26 25.53 -5.12
N GLY A 259 9.49 24.97 -6.30
CA GLY A 259 10.70 24.23 -6.62
C GLY A 259 11.99 25.05 -6.49
N LEU A 260 12.00 26.28 -7.03
CA LEU A 260 13.14 27.19 -6.93
C LEU A 260 13.37 27.68 -5.49
N SER A 261 12.31 28.01 -4.75
CA SER A 261 12.44 28.45 -3.35
C SER A 261 12.94 27.33 -2.43
N THR A 262 12.64 26.06 -2.75
CA THR A 262 13.21 24.90 -2.08
C THR A 262 14.73 24.84 -2.25
N LEU A 263 15.24 25.06 -3.46
CA LEU A 263 16.70 25.06 -3.71
C LEU A 263 17.39 26.22 -3.00
N LYS A 264 16.75 27.39 -2.96
CA LYS A 264 17.25 28.54 -2.20
C LYS A 264 17.30 28.26 -0.70
N ALA A 265 16.26 27.65 -0.14
CA ALA A 265 16.24 27.23 1.26
C ALA A 265 17.32 26.18 1.55
N ALA A 266 17.46 25.17 0.70
CA ALA A 266 18.47 24.13 0.84
C ALA A 266 19.89 24.70 0.85
N TYR A 267 20.19 25.64 -0.04
CA TYR A 267 21.48 26.33 -0.10
C TYR A 267 21.78 27.13 1.19
N ASN A 268 20.83 27.97 1.61
CA ASN A 268 21.02 28.83 2.77
C ASN A 268 21.02 28.10 4.11
N MET A 269 20.28 26.98 4.23
CA MET A 269 20.17 26.17 5.46
C MET A 269 21.06 24.91 5.39
N ARG A 270 21.97 24.80 4.42
CA ARG A 270 22.76 23.60 4.12
C ARG A 270 23.40 22.99 5.35
N GLU A 271 24.15 23.77 6.10
CA GLU A 271 24.89 23.29 7.28
C GLU A 271 23.93 22.75 8.35
N GLN A 272 22.85 23.49 8.62
CA GLN A 272 21.85 23.11 9.63
C GLN A 272 21.14 21.79 9.26
N LEU A 273 20.77 21.63 7.98
CA LEU A 273 20.10 20.43 7.49
C LEU A 273 21.01 19.21 7.44
N LEU A 274 22.27 19.40 7.08
CA LEU A 274 23.28 18.36 7.12
C LEU A 274 23.58 17.89 8.55
N GLN A 275 23.65 18.84 9.50
CA GLN A 275 23.85 18.53 10.93
C GLN A 275 22.62 17.84 11.51
N TYR A 276 21.40 18.30 11.21
CA TYR A 276 20.16 17.64 11.63
C TYR A 276 20.13 16.16 11.23
N GLN A 277 20.46 15.85 9.98
CA GLN A 277 20.44 14.46 9.51
C GLN A 277 21.49 13.59 10.22
N TYR A 278 22.70 14.12 10.42
CA TYR A 278 23.75 13.43 11.19
C TYR A 278 23.28 13.12 12.61
N ASP A 279 22.74 14.11 13.31
CA ASP A 279 22.29 13.97 14.68
C ASP A 279 21.08 13.01 14.78
N PHE A 280 20.14 13.05 13.83
CA PHE A 280 19.02 12.12 13.74
C PHE A 280 19.48 10.64 13.77
N PHE A 281 20.42 10.26 12.91
CA PHE A 281 20.90 8.89 12.86
C PHE A 281 21.76 8.50 14.08
N LYS A 282 22.53 9.44 14.60
CA LYS A 282 23.29 9.26 15.85
C LYS A 282 22.36 9.02 17.03
N ASP A 283 21.31 9.82 17.16
CA ASP A 283 20.32 9.68 18.22
C ASP A 283 19.54 8.36 18.11
N ASN A 284 19.21 7.93 16.90
CA ASN A 284 18.56 6.64 16.67
C ASN A 284 19.43 5.47 17.16
N LEU A 285 20.72 5.49 16.87
CA LEU A 285 21.64 4.46 17.37
C LEU A 285 21.74 4.49 18.90
N GLN A 286 21.79 5.67 19.51
CA GLN A 286 21.82 5.81 20.97
C GLN A 286 20.50 5.31 21.63
N LYS A 287 19.35 5.62 21.02
CA LYS A 287 18.03 5.13 21.48
C LYS A 287 17.95 3.61 21.37
N ALA A 288 18.39 3.06 20.24
CA ALA A 288 18.44 1.61 20.02
C ALA A 288 19.27 0.86 21.04
N GLN A 289 20.46 1.41 21.42
CA GLN A 289 21.35 0.83 22.43
C GLN A 289 20.76 0.84 23.85
N LYS A 290 19.84 1.77 24.13
CA LYS A 290 19.16 1.88 25.44
C LYS A 290 17.94 0.98 25.57
N GLU A 291 17.48 0.37 24.47
CA GLU A 291 16.37 -0.56 24.53
C GLU A 291 16.73 -1.84 25.29
N ARG A 292 15.84 -2.29 26.19
CA ARG A 292 16.05 -3.52 26.97
C ARG A 292 16.11 -4.76 26.09
N ALA A 293 15.25 -4.83 25.08
CA ALA A 293 15.20 -5.91 24.11
C ALA A 293 16.00 -5.53 22.85
N SER A 294 16.90 -6.41 22.40
CA SER A 294 17.83 -6.12 21.30
C SER A 294 17.31 -6.47 19.91
N ALA A 295 16.20 -7.20 19.83
CA ALA A 295 15.63 -7.67 18.57
C ALA A 295 14.10 -7.70 18.56
N ILE A 296 13.56 -7.83 17.35
CA ILE A 296 12.17 -8.20 17.06
C ILE A 296 12.22 -9.54 16.33
N VAL A 297 11.28 -10.44 16.63
CA VAL A 297 11.05 -11.67 15.86
C VAL A 297 9.64 -11.64 15.29
N PHE A 298 9.46 -12.14 14.08
CA PHE A 298 8.15 -12.30 13.47
C PHE A 298 8.14 -13.50 12.52
N GLY A 299 6.96 -14.10 12.33
CA GLY A 299 6.78 -15.19 11.39
C GLY A 299 5.49 -15.95 11.57
N ASP A 300 5.22 -16.87 10.64
CA ASP A 300 4.15 -17.85 10.71
C ASP A 300 4.73 -19.24 10.42
N ALA A 301 4.60 -20.15 11.39
CA ALA A 301 5.12 -21.51 11.27
C ALA A 301 4.41 -22.34 10.15
N THR A 302 3.25 -21.90 9.69
CA THR A 302 2.44 -22.57 8.68
C THR A 302 2.48 -21.90 7.31
N ASP A 303 2.98 -20.65 7.24
CA ASP A 303 3.06 -19.86 6.00
C ASP A 303 4.36 -19.04 5.93
N ALA A 304 5.42 -19.69 5.48
CA ALA A 304 6.73 -19.08 5.33
C ALA A 304 6.76 -18.00 4.24
N ALA A 305 5.91 -18.09 3.22
CA ALA A 305 5.82 -17.11 2.13
C ALA A 305 5.28 -15.77 2.63
N ARG A 306 4.30 -15.77 3.54
CA ARG A 306 3.76 -14.56 4.15
C ARG A 306 4.81 -13.85 4.99
N SER A 307 5.57 -14.60 5.80
CA SER A 307 6.68 -14.09 6.58
C SER A 307 7.77 -13.48 5.71
N TYR A 308 8.09 -14.13 4.58
CA TYR A 308 9.03 -13.63 3.57
C TYR A 308 8.61 -12.25 3.05
N HIS A 309 7.34 -12.04 2.72
CA HIS A 309 6.88 -10.77 2.16
C HIS A 309 7.09 -9.58 3.11
N LEU A 310 6.90 -9.76 4.42
CA LEU A 310 7.24 -8.71 5.38
C LEU A 310 8.76 -8.51 5.48
N ALA A 311 9.55 -9.59 5.51
CA ALA A 311 11.01 -9.50 5.54
C ALA A 311 11.56 -8.79 4.29
N GLU A 312 10.95 -9.03 3.12
CA GLU A 312 11.30 -8.36 1.86
C GLU A 312 11.05 -6.84 1.93
N ILE A 313 9.93 -6.40 2.51
CA ILE A 313 9.63 -4.97 2.73
C ILE A 313 10.71 -4.33 3.61
N LEU A 314 11.06 -4.96 4.72
CA LEU A 314 12.10 -4.46 5.62
C LEU A 314 13.45 -4.30 4.88
N MET A 315 13.83 -5.27 4.07
CA MET A 315 15.07 -5.21 3.30
C MET A 315 15.04 -4.16 2.19
N ARG A 316 13.89 -3.88 1.58
CA ARG A 316 13.72 -2.75 0.65
C ARG A 316 14.00 -1.41 1.31
N HIS A 317 13.77 -1.31 2.62
CA HIS A 317 14.12 -0.15 3.45
C HIS A 317 15.53 -0.20 4.04
N ASN A 318 16.42 -1.04 3.51
CA ASN A 318 17.79 -1.23 4.01
C ASN A 318 17.85 -1.62 5.50
N ILE A 319 16.78 -2.22 6.04
CA ILE A 319 16.77 -2.80 7.40
C ILE A 319 17.42 -4.18 7.34
N LYS A 320 18.37 -4.41 8.25
CA LYS A 320 19.03 -5.71 8.38
C LYS A 320 18.04 -6.72 8.96
N VAL A 321 17.98 -7.89 8.34
CA VAL A 321 17.15 -9.02 8.73
C VAL A 321 18.06 -10.25 8.87
N HIS A 322 17.82 -11.07 9.89
CA HIS A 322 18.54 -12.30 10.16
C HIS A 322 17.59 -13.50 10.08
N GLU A 323 18.15 -14.65 9.77
CA GLU A 323 17.44 -15.92 9.97
C GLU A 323 17.22 -16.19 11.46
N LEU A 324 16.20 -16.97 11.80
CA LEU A 324 16.07 -17.55 13.12
C LEU A 324 17.06 -18.72 13.24
N SER A 325 17.91 -18.75 14.29
CA SER A 325 18.98 -19.76 14.44
C SER A 325 18.43 -21.18 14.64
N SER A 326 17.35 -21.31 15.41
CA SER A 326 16.64 -22.57 15.70
C SER A 326 15.19 -22.25 16.05
N ASP A 327 14.32 -23.28 16.04
CA ASP A 327 12.94 -23.13 16.48
C ASP A 327 12.86 -22.53 17.89
N GLN A 328 11.95 -21.58 18.08
CA GLN A 328 11.75 -20.86 19.34
C GLN A 328 10.27 -20.87 19.73
N THR A 329 10.02 -20.79 21.03
CA THR A 329 8.69 -20.47 21.59
C THR A 329 8.86 -19.27 22.52
N LEU A 330 8.25 -18.14 22.18
CA LEU A 330 8.30 -16.89 22.92
C LEU A 330 6.88 -16.43 23.20
N GLU A 331 6.57 -16.12 24.45
CA GLU A 331 5.22 -15.71 24.89
C GLU A 331 4.09 -16.63 24.38
N GLY A 332 4.34 -17.95 24.34
CA GLY A 332 3.38 -18.96 23.86
C GLY A 332 3.24 -19.07 22.35
N LYS A 333 3.95 -18.23 21.56
CA LYS A 333 3.96 -18.25 20.10
C LYS A 333 5.15 -19.06 19.57
N ALA A 334 4.90 -19.90 18.56
CA ALA A 334 5.91 -20.75 17.95
C ALA A 334 6.52 -20.08 16.71
N TYR A 335 7.83 -19.88 16.71
CA TYR A 335 8.61 -19.38 15.59
C TYR A 335 9.49 -20.49 15.04
N LYS A 336 9.38 -20.79 13.75
CA LYS A 336 10.10 -21.86 13.09
C LYS A 336 11.26 -21.31 12.27
N LYS A 337 12.42 -21.99 12.35
CA LYS A 337 13.55 -21.72 11.46
C LYS A 337 13.11 -21.91 10.01
N GLY A 338 13.44 -20.95 9.14
CA GLY A 338 13.01 -20.94 7.72
C GLY A 338 11.63 -20.31 7.46
N ALA A 339 10.82 -20.07 8.51
CA ALA A 339 9.53 -19.41 8.41
C ALA A 339 9.40 -18.17 9.31
N ALA A 340 10.43 -17.85 10.06
CA ALA A 340 10.52 -16.66 10.92
C ALA A 340 11.84 -15.92 10.75
N TYR A 341 11.80 -14.62 11.00
CA TYR A 341 12.89 -13.70 10.81
C TYR A 341 13.16 -12.89 12.07
N VAL A 342 14.41 -12.46 12.25
CA VAL A 342 14.85 -11.65 13.38
C VAL A 342 15.39 -10.32 12.89
N VAL A 343 14.92 -9.22 13.46
CA VAL A 343 15.32 -7.85 13.14
C VAL A 343 16.08 -7.25 14.30
N PRO A 344 17.38 -6.97 14.18
CA PRO A 344 18.13 -6.22 15.18
C PRO A 344 17.55 -4.82 15.36
N LYS A 345 17.34 -4.38 16.59
CA LYS A 345 16.93 -2.99 16.85
C LYS A 345 18.10 -2.01 16.76
N ASN A 346 19.33 -2.47 17.06
CA ASN A 346 20.53 -1.63 17.00
C ASN A 346 20.95 -1.36 15.55
N GLN A 347 20.19 -0.51 14.89
CA GLN A 347 20.39 -0.04 13.52
C GLN A 347 20.10 1.46 13.43
N LYS A 348 20.73 2.16 12.47
CA LYS A 348 20.45 3.58 12.23
C LYS A 348 18.97 3.85 11.89
N ASN A 349 18.29 2.83 11.33
CA ASN A 349 16.86 2.87 10.96
C ASN A 349 15.93 2.57 12.15
N TRP A 350 16.42 2.68 13.41
CA TRP A 350 15.64 2.35 14.61
C TRP A 350 14.25 2.99 14.63
N ALA A 351 14.13 4.28 14.30
CA ALA A 351 12.85 4.98 14.30
C ALA A 351 11.88 4.38 13.25
N LEU A 352 12.36 4.07 12.05
CA LEU A 352 11.58 3.41 11.00
C LEU A 352 11.14 2.01 11.42
N ILE A 353 12.04 1.21 12.01
CA ILE A 353 11.72 -0.12 12.54
C ILE A 353 10.62 0.00 13.59
N LYS A 354 10.76 0.95 14.52
CA LYS A 354 9.75 1.20 15.54
C LYS A 354 8.40 1.56 14.91
N ALA A 355 8.37 2.46 13.95
CA ALA A 355 7.16 2.86 13.25
C ALA A 355 6.45 1.69 12.55
N MET A 356 7.18 0.70 12.04
CA MET A 356 6.62 -0.47 11.35
C MET A 356 6.02 -1.52 12.31
N PHE A 357 6.51 -1.58 13.57
CA PHE A 357 6.14 -2.64 14.51
C PHE A 357 5.35 -2.15 15.72
N GLU A 358 5.28 -0.83 15.98
CA GLU A 358 4.54 -0.33 17.13
C GLU A 358 3.02 -0.44 16.96
N THR A 359 2.34 -0.64 18.07
CA THR A 359 0.88 -0.48 18.18
C THR A 359 0.60 0.85 18.85
N ARG A 360 -0.20 1.69 18.19
CA ARG A 360 -0.56 3.01 18.71
C ARG A 360 -2.07 3.11 18.94
N THR A 361 -2.45 3.48 20.17
CA THR A 361 -3.84 3.60 20.61
C THR A 361 -4.17 4.98 21.19
N GLN A 362 -3.16 5.85 21.29
CA GLN A 362 -3.31 7.22 21.81
C GLN A 362 -2.80 8.23 20.80
N PHE A 363 -3.59 9.27 20.57
CA PHE A 363 -3.33 10.34 19.61
C PHE A 363 -3.50 11.70 20.27
N GLN A 364 -2.70 12.68 19.87
CA GLN A 364 -2.83 14.05 20.33
C GLN A 364 -4.13 14.68 19.79
N ASP A 365 -4.46 14.44 18.52
CA ASP A 365 -5.76 14.77 17.92
C ASP A 365 -6.57 13.48 17.76
N SER A 366 -7.50 13.22 18.68
CA SER A 366 -8.34 12.01 18.67
C SER A 366 -9.41 12.02 17.57
N LEU A 367 -9.61 13.16 16.90
CA LEU A 367 -10.52 13.31 15.75
C LEU A 367 -9.79 13.27 14.41
N PHE A 368 -8.53 12.92 14.45
CA PHE A 368 -7.74 12.67 13.26
C PHE A 368 -8.20 11.39 12.56
N TYR A 369 -8.61 11.52 11.30
CA TYR A 369 -9.25 10.44 10.53
C TYR A 369 -8.57 10.19 9.18
N ASP A 370 -7.26 10.18 9.15
CA ASP A 370 -6.48 9.60 8.05
C ASP A 370 -5.94 8.23 8.50
N ILE A 371 -4.96 7.67 7.80
CA ILE A 371 -4.34 6.40 8.18
C ILE A 371 -3.63 6.58 9.51
N SER A 372 -4.18 6.00 10.57
CA SER A 372 -3.69 6.14 11.94
C SER A 372 -3.15 4.84 12.53
N ALA A 373 -3.26 3.71 11.82
CA ALA A 373 -2.73 2.42 12.22
C ALA A 373 -2.22 1.64 11.00
N TRP A 374 -1.02 1.08 11.10
CA TRP A 374 -0.38 0.31 10.01
C TRP A 374 0.57 -0.77 10.51
N THR A 375 0.55 -1.17 11.78
CA THR A 375 1.43 -2.20 12.37
C THR A 375 1.62 -3.38 11.40
N LEU A 376 2.75 -3.43 10.69
CA LEU A 376 2.92 -4.30 9.53
C LEU A 376 2.74 -5.79 9.84
N PRO A 377 3.29 -6.37 10.93
CA PRO A 377 3.03 -7.77 11.22
C PRO A 377 1.53 -8.08 11.40
N MET A 378 0.74 -7.17 11.93
CA MET A 378 -0.72 -7.32 12.01
C MET A 378 -1.38 -7.31 10.63
N ALA A 379 -0.94 -6.43 9.73
CA ALA A 379 -1.43 -6.38 8.35
C ALA A 379 -1.14 -7.67 7.57
N PHE A 380 -0.03 -8.36 7.90
CA PHE A 380 0.33 -9.66 7.35
C PHE A 380 -0.26 -10.84 8.14
N ASN A 381 -1.02 -10.61 9.20
CA ASN A 381 -1.52 -11.65 10.11
C ASN A 381 -0.41 -12.59 10.59
N LEU A 382 0.72 -12.01 11.01
CA LEU A 382 1.89 -12.73 11.51
C LEU A 382 1.97 -12.64 13.03
N ASP A 383 2.43 -13.72 13.65
CA ASP A 383 2.91 -13.68 15.03
C ASP A 383 4.17 -12.81 15.10
N TYR A 384 4.30 -11.98 16.13
CA TYR A 384 5.50 -11.19 16.36
C TYR A 384 5.73 -10.92 17.85
N ASP A 385 7.00 -10.67 18.21
CA ASP A 385 7.41 -10.23 19.55
C ASP A 385 8.50 -9.16 19.42
N THR A 386 8.22 -7.99 19.99
CA THR A 386 9.16 -6.85 20.01
C THR A 386 10.15 -6.93 21.19
N ASN A 387 10.04 -7.92 22.06
CA ASN A 387 10.88 -8.10 23.25
C ASN A 387 11.93 -9.22 23.10
N ALA A 388 12.19 -9.67 21.88
CA ALA A 388 13.19 -10.70 21.61
C ALA A 388 14.63 -10.20 21.80
N ASN A 389 15.57 -11.14 21.90
CA ASN A 389 17.00 -10.88 22.01
C ASN A 389 17.76 -11.43 20.81
N MET A 390 18.88 -10.79 20.47
CA MET A 390 19.74 -11.20 19.34
C MET A 390 20.34 -12.61 19.48
N GLN A 391 20.27 -13.24 20.64
CA GLN A 391 20.74 -14.62 20.86
C GLN A 391 19.99 -15.66 20.01
N ILE A 392 18.76 -15.35 19.57
CA ILE A 392 17.98 -16.22 18.69
C ILE A 392 18.29 -16.02 17.20
N ALA A 393 19.09 -15.00 16.86
CA ALA A 393 19.43 -14.68 15.49
C ALA A 393 20.53 -15.63 14.95
N GLY A 394 20.36 -16.09 13.74
CA GLY A 394 21.38 -16.73 12.93
C GLY A 394 22.07 -15.74 11.99
N ASN A 395 22.42 -16.19 10.78
CA ASN A 395 23.12 -15.37 9.80
C ASN A 395 22.27 -14.19 9.31
N GLN A 396 22.93 -13.07 9.04
CA GLN A 396 22.29 -11.94 8.39
C GLN A 396 22.05 -12.25 6.91
N PHE A 397 20.84 -11.97 6.41
CA PHE A 397 20.55 -12.07 5.00
C PHE A 397 21.21 -10.92 4.21
N LYS A 398 21.88 -11.26 3.10
CA LYS A 398 22.29 -10.29 2.08
C LYS A 398 21.22 -10.08 1.04
N ALA A 399 20.48 -11.14 0.74
CA ALA A 399 19.28 -11.18 -0.09
C ALA A 399 18.38 -12.29 0.44
N ILE A 400 17.08 -12.15 0.29
CA ILE A 400 16.13 -13.19 0.64
C ILE A 400 15.40 -13.68 -0.60
N THR A 401 15.00 -14.93 -0.57
CA THR A 401 14.16 -15.56 -1.58
C THR A 401 12.96 -16.19 -0.90
N ILE A 402 11.88 -16.38 -1.64
CA ILE A 402 10.73 -17.11 -1.12
C ILE A 402 11.23 -18.49 -0.66
N PRO A 403 10.88 -18.93 0.56
CA PRO A 403 11.30 -20.23 1.08
C PRO A 403 10.92 -21.37 0.13
N VAL A 404 11.85 -22.27 -0.11
CA VAL A 404 11.61 -23.41 -1.02
C VAL A 404 10.69 -24.41 -0.35
N SER A 405 9.68 -24.87 -1.09
CA SER A 405 8.81 -25.97 -0.66
C SER A 405 9.59 -27.28 -0.48
N GLN A 406 9.08 -28.17 0.35
CA GLN A 406 9.62 -29.53 0.44
C GLN A 406 9.38 -30.28 -0.87
N ASP A 407 10.32 -31.17 -1.22
CA ASP A 407 10.17 -32.03 -2.38
C ASP A 407 8.90 -32.88 -2.29
N VAL A 408 8.18 -32.93 -3.39
CA VAL A 408 6.97 -33.77 -3.50
C VAL A 408 7.38 -35.24 -3.51
N ASN A 409 6.94 -36.00 -2.52
CA ASN A 409 7.17 -37.44 -2.51
C ASN A 409 6.18 -38.16 -3.44
N TYR A 410 6.66 -39.15 -4.23
CA TYR A 410 5.79 -39.91 -5.11
C TYR A 410 4.71 -40.65 -4.32
N SER A 411 3.47 -40.63 -4.84
CA SER A 411 2.37 -41.40 -4.31
C SER A 411 1.58 -42.07 -5.43
N PRO A 412 1.25 -43.38 -5.30
CA PRO A 412 0.35 -44.06 -6.23
C PRO A 412 -1.14 -43.78 -5.90
N TYR A 413 -1.46 -43.09 -4.79
CA TYR A 413 -2.82 -42.96 -4.24
C TYR A 413 -3.38 -41.52 -4.31
N ALA A 414 -2.75 -40.58 -3.62
CA ALA A 414 -3.21 -39.18 -3.59
C ALA A 414 -2.13 -38.20 -3.15
N TYR A 415 -2.37 -36.91 -3.41
CA TYR A 415 -1.55 -35.79 -2.91
C TYR A 415 -2.43 -34.84 -2.12
N LEU A 416 -1.83 -34.19 -1.11
CA LEU A 416 -2.47 -33.21 -0.25
C LEU A 416 -1.69 -31.90 -0.27
N MET A 417 -2.40 -30.78 -0.28
CA MET A 417 -1.87 -29.42 -0.23
C MET A 417 -2.63 -28.62 0.81
N SER A 418 -1.93 -27.97 1.74
CA SER A 418 -2.56 -27.08 2.71
C SER A 418 -3.17 -25.88 2.02
N TRP A 419 -4.27 -25.34 2.56
CA TRP A 419 -4.90 -24.10 2.07
C TRP A 419 -4.41 -22.84 2.81
N SER A 420 -3.63 -22.99 3.88
CA SER A 420 -3.13 -21.88 4.70
C SER A 420 -1.94 -21.13 4.09
N ASP A 421 -1.25 -21.70 3.09
CA ASP A 421 -0.11 -21.06 2.45
C ASP A 421 -0.57 -19.92 1.53
N TYR A 422 0.16 -18.80 1.54
CA TYR A 422 -0.13 -17.61 0.76
C TYR A 422 -0.33 -17.88 -0.74
N TYR A 423 0.46 -18.80 -1.30
CA TYR A 423 0.39 -19.16 -2.72
C TYR A 423 -0.49 -20.36 -3.06
N SER A 424 -1.22 -20.92 -2.09
CA SER A 424 -2.15 -22.02 -2.35
C SER A 424 -3.20 -21.71 -3.44
N PRO A 425 -3.77 -20.48 -3.54
CA PRO A 425 -4.66 -20.14 -4.65
C PRO A 425 -3.99 -20.22 -6.03
N LYS A 426 -2.72 -19.78 -6.14
CA LYS A 426 -1.92 -19.88 -7.36
C LYS A 426 -1.70 -21.34 -7.75
N ALA A 427 -1.26 -22.18 -6.79
CA ALA A 427 -1.02 -23.59 -7.02
C ALA A 427 -2.29 -24.32 -7.45
N LEU A 428 -3.43 -24.07 -6.79
CA LEU A 428 -4.71 -24.66 -7.16
C LEU A 428 -5.15 -24.21 -8.57
N HIS A 429 -4.95 -22.93 -8.91
CA HIS A 429 -5.26 -22.43 -10.25
C HIS A 429 -4.47 -23.17 -11.33
N GLU A 430 -3.17 -23.38 -11.16
CA GLU A 430 -2.35 -24.17 -12.10
C GLU A 430 -2.80 -25.63 -12.22
N ILE A 431 -3.13 -26.25 -11.08
CA ILE A 431 -3.65 -27.62 -11.04
C ILE A 431 -4.95 -27.73 -11.84
N LEU A 432 -5.89 -26.83 -11.60
CA LEU A 432 -7.19 -26.86 -12.30
C LEU A 432 -7.07 -26.45 -13.78
N SER A 433 -6.15 -25.54 -14.12
CA SER A 433 -5.88 -25.15 -15.53
C SER A 433 -5.31 -26.30 -16.36
N ALA A 434 -4.62 -27.24 -15.72
CA ALA A 434 -4.14 -28.47 -16.35
C ALA A 434 -5.19 -29.59 -16.38
N GLU A 435 -6.48 -29.25 -16.07
CA GLU A 435 -7.61 -30.18 -16.01
C GLU A 435 -7.41 -31.32 -15.00
N ILE A 436 -6.58 -31.10 -13.96
CA ILE A 436 -6.41 -32.04 -12.87
C ILE A 436 -7.57 -31.92 -11.90
N ARG A 437 -8.20 -33.06 -11.61
CA ARG A 437 -9.30 -33.10 -10.62
C ARG A 437 -8.76 -32.92 -9.21
N ALA A 438 -9.34 -31.95 -8.48
CA ALA A 438 -9.04 -31.68 -7.10
C ALA A 438 -10.32 -31.62 -6.26
N LYS A 439 -10.18 -31.88 -4.96
CA LYS A 439 -11.25 -31.77 -3.98
C LYS A 439 -10.77 -30.93 -2.80
N VAL A 440 -11.71 -30.35 -2.05
CA VAL A 440 -11.45 -29.58 -0.83
C VAL A 440 -12.03 -30.28 0.39
N ALA A 441 -11.25 -30.39 1.46
CA ALA A 441 -11.68 -30.95 2.73
C ALA A 441 -12.58 -29.97 3.48
N MET A 442 -13.79 -30.42 3.80
CA MET A 442 -14.79 -29.67 4.57
C MET A 442 -14.68 -29.88 6.08
N LYS A 443 -13.80 -30.76 6.53
CA LYS A 443 -13.52 -31.06 7.95
C LYS A 443 -12.03 -31.38 8.12
N PRO A 444 -11.45 -31.08 9.29
CA PRO A 444 -10.09 -31.52 9.62
C PRO A 444 -9.99 -33.04 9.69
N PHE A 445 -8.78 -33.54 9.44
CA PHE A 445 -8.47 -34.98 9.52
C PHE A 445 -6.98 -35.18 9.83
N THR A 446 -6.61 -36.41 10.23
CA THR A 446 -5.22 -36.74 10.55
C THR A 446 -4.80 -38.00 9.76
N ILE A 447 -3.62 -37.96 9.11
CA ILE A 447 -2.98 -39.09 8.45
C ILE A 447 -1.58 -39.28 9.05
N LYS A 448 -1.25 -40.45 9.55
CA LYS A 448 0.09 -40.78 10.08
C LYS A 448 0.62 -39.71 11.04
N ASN A 449 -0.19 -39.29 12.00
CA ASN A 449 0.14 -38.28 13.01
C ASN A 449 0.31 -36.85 12.50
N LYS A 450 0.06 -36.59 11.20
CA LYS A 450 0.01 -35.23 10.65
C LYS A 450 -1.43 -34.76 10.53
N GLN A 451 -1.74 -33.67 11.19
CA GLN A 451 -3.05 -33.02 11.14
C GLN A 451 -3.16 -32.16 9.88
N TYR A 452 -4.31 -32.22 9.22
CA TYR A 452 -4.72 -31.39 8.10
C TYR A 452 -5.99 -30.65 8.47
N ASP A 453 -6.03 -29.38 8.12
CA ASP A 453 -7.11 -28.47 8.50
C ASP A 453 -8.18 -28.33 7.41
N TYR A 454 -9.24 -27.60 7.72
CA TYR A 454 -10.24 -27.15 6.77
C TYR A 454 -9.59 -26.59 5.51
N GLY A 455 -10.20 -26.82 4.35
CA GLY A 455 -9.70 -26.29 3.09
C GLY A 455 -8.54 -27.07 2.48
N THR A 456 -7.97 -28.07 3.14
CA THR A 456 -6.91 -28.92 2.55
C THR A 456 -7.36 -29.45 1.19
N ILE A 457 -6.52 -29.24 0.17
CA ILE A 457 -6.78 -29.70 -1.20
C ILE A 457 -6.29 -31.13 -1.35
N LEU A 458 -7.18 -32.01 -1.80
CA LEU A 458 -6.92 -33.40 -2.14
C LEU A 458 -6.86 -33.54 -3.65
N ILE A 459 -5.78 -34.12 -4.16
CA ILE A 459 -5.58 -34.46 -5.58
C ILE A 459 -5.48 -35.98 -5.67
N PRO A 460 -6.58 -36.69 -6.02
CA PRO A 460 -6.55 -38.14 -6.18
C PRO A 460 -5.73 -38.54 -7.43
N VAL A 461 -4.98 -39.61 -7.34
CA VAL A 461 -4.22 -40.13 -8.49
C VAL A 461 -5.12 -40.86 -9.48
N GLN A 462 -6.19 -41.48 -8.99
CA GLN A 462 -7.13 -42.24 -9.81
C GLN A 462 -8.00 -41.33 -10.69
N ASN A 463 -8.29 -41.74 -11.90
CA ASN A 463 -9.18 -41.07 -12.86
C ASN A 463 -8.74 -39.64 -13.20
N GLN A 464 -7.45 -39.38 -13.31
CA GLN A 464 -6.88 -38.16 -13.87
C GLN A 464 -6.66 -38.31 -15.39
N ASN A 465 -6.54 -37.18 -16.09
CA ASN A 465 -6.17 -37.14 -17.51
C ASN A 465 -4.67 -37.38 -17.76
N LYS A 466 -3.86 -37.56 -16.71
CA LYS A 466 -2.42 -37.83 -16.74
C LYS A 466 -2.10 -39.18 -16.14
N SER A 467 -1.04 -39.85 -16.64
CA SER A 467 -0.49 -41.02 -15.97
C SER A 467 0.03 -40.67 -14.58
N LYS A 468 0.17 -41.69 -13.71
CA LYS A 468 0.68 -41.47 -12.33
C LYS A 468 2.03 -40.76 -12.30
N LYS A 469 2.94 -41.10 -13.22
CA LYS A 469 4.26 -40.49 -13.36
C LYS A 469 4.14 -39.02 -13.83
N ALA A 470 3.38 -38.77 -14.87
CA ALA A 470 3.18 -37.44 -15.42
C ALA A 470 2.46 -36.51 -14.42
N LEU A 471 1.54 -37.02 -13.61
CA LEU A 471 0.91 -36.25 -12.53
C LEU A 471 1.92 -35.87 -11.44
N TYR A 472 2.77 -36.83 -11.04
CA TYR A 472 3.81 -36.58 -10.06
C TYR A 472 4.79 -35.50 -10.53
N GLU A 473 5.33 -35.60 -11.75
CA GLU A 473 6.25 -34.63 -12.35
C GLU A 473 5.59 -33.23 -12.48
N PHE A 474 4.32 -33.20 -12.87
CA PHE A 474 3.55 -31.97 -12.92
C PHE A 474 3.41 -31.32 -11.55
N LEU A 475 3.04 -32.09 -10.52
CA LEU A 475 2.89 -31.56 -9.15
C LEU A 475 4.22 -31.12 -8.53
N GLN A 476 5.34 -31.77 -8.86
CA GLN A 476 6.67 -31.29 -8.51
C GLN A 476 6.94 -29.90 -9.10
N ASN A 477 6.65 -29.72 -10.39
CA ASN A 477 6.81 -28.44 -11.07
C ASN A 477 5.93 -27.34 -10.45
N VAL A 478 4.65 -27.66 -10.19
CA VAL A 478 3.73 -26.72 -9.50
C VAL A 478 4.28 -26.32 -8.12
N SER A 479 4.70 -27.28 -7.32
CA SER A 479 5.27 -27.05 -5.99
C SER A 479 6.50 -26.14 -6.04
N GLN A 480 7.43 -26.41 -6.96
CA GLN A 480 8.64 -25.57 -7.15
C GLN A 480 8.30 -24.16 -7.62
N LYS A 481 7.42 -24.03 -8.62
CA LYS A 481 7.03 -22.73 -9.20
C LYS A 481 6.25 -21.87 -8.22
N THR A 482 5.40 -22.49 -7.40
CA THR A 482 4.51 -21.76 -6.48
C THR A 482 5.02 -21.71 -5.05
N HIS A 483 6.09 -22.43 -4.74
CA HIS A 483 6.67 -22.58 -3.39
C HIS A 483 5.73 -23.26 -2.38
N VAL A 484 4.63 -23.86 -2.81
CA VAL A 484 3.64 -24.52 -1.96
C VAL A 484 4.00 -26.00 -1.77
N THR A 485 3.98 -26.47 -0.54
CA THR A 485 4.26 -27.86 -0.23
C THR A 485 3.10 -28.76 -0.64
N ILE A 486 3.37 -29.73 -1.54
CA ILE A 486 2.44 -30.78 -1.96
C ILE A 486 2.98 -32.12 -1.46
N GLN A 487 2.21 -32.84 -0.67
CA GLN A 487 2.63 -34.09 -0.04
C GLN A 487 1.87 -35.31 -0.58
N GLY A 488 2.59 -36.32 -1.03
CA GLY A 488 2.01 -37.60 -1.41
C GLY A 488 1.61 -38.44 -0.19
N VAL A 489 0.43 -39.08 -0.23
CA VAL A 489 -0.09 -39.95 0.81
C VAL A 489 -0.47 -41.31 0.23
N SER A 490 -0.10 -42.39 0.93
CA SER A 490 -0.28 -43.74 0.44
C SER A 490 -1.55 -44.44 0.95
N SER A 491 -2.34 -43.78 1.78
CA SER A 491 -3.57 -44.31 2.37
C SER A 491 -4.67 -43.26 2.40
N GLY A 492 -5.90 -43.69 2.25
CA GLY A 492 -7.09 -42.87 2.42
C GLY A 492 -7.73 -43.00 3.80
N LEU A 493 -7.21 -43.90 4.64
CA LEU A 493 -7.71 -44.10 6.01
C LEU A 493 -7.15 -42.97 6.91
N THR A 494 -8.03 -42.33 7.61
CA THR A 494 -7.71 -41.14 8.44
C THR A 494 -8.29 -41.29 9.85
N GLN A 495 -7.82 -40.43 10.75
CA GLN A 495 -8.60 -40.07 11.92
C GLN A 495 -9.46 -38.87 11.53
N GLY A 496 -10.76 -39.06 11.38
CA GLY A 496 -11.71 -38.11 10.82
C GLY A 496 -12.34 -38.62 9.52
N PRO A 497 -12.72 -37.75 8.57
CA PRO A 497 -13.28 -38.20 7.30
C PRO A 497 -12.20 -38.79 6.39
N ASP A 498 -12.38 -40.05 5.99
CA ASP A 498 -11.52 -40.72 5.01
C ASP A 498 -11.50 -39.96 3.66
N LEU A 499 -10.40 -40.08 2.90
CA LEU A 499 -10.20 -39.29 1.67
C LEU A 499 -11.24 -39.57 0.56
N GLY A 500 -11.97 -40.67 0.66
CA GLY A 500 -13.11 -41.01 -0.23
C GLY A 500 -14.46 -40.44 0.24
N SER A 501 -14.52 -39.84 1.41
CA SER A 501 -15.75 -39.30 2.04
C SER A 501 -16.38 -38.17 1.23
N ASN A 502 -17.71 -38.01 1.37
CA ASN A 502 -18.44 -36.83 0.86
C ASN A 502 -18.04 -35.49 1.54
N ASN A 503 -17.24 -35.55 2.63
CA ASN A 503 -16.62 -34.36 3.21
C ASN A 503 -15.46 -33.80 2.35
N PHE A 504 -15.09 -34.46 1.26
CA PHE A 504 -14.18 -33.96 0.24
C PHE A 504 -14.99 -33.54 -0.99
N ARG A 505 -15.26 -32.25 -1.14
CA ARG A 505 -16.05 -31.69 -2.24
C ARG A 505 -15.18 -31.37 -3.46
N THR A 506 -15.72 -31.58 -4.65
CA THR A 506 -15.02 -31.28 -5.90
C THR A 506 -14.84 -29.76 -6.06
N VAL A 507 -13.62 -29.34 -6.38
CA VAL A 507 -13.30 -27.96 -6.74
C VAL A 507 -13.41 -27.80 -8.26
N ARG A 508 -13.95 -26.67 -8.68
CA ARG A 508 -14.06 -26.28 -10.10
C ARG A 508 -13.25 -25.02 -10.34
N MET A 509 -12.76 -24.85 -11.57
CA MET A 509 -12.07 -23.66 -12.01
C MET A 509 -12.99 -22.44 -11.91
N PRO A 510 -12.66 -21.41 -11.12
CA PRO A 510 -13.44 -20.19 -11.08
C PRO A 510 -13.22 -19.37 -12.35
N LYS A 511 -14.30 -18.79 -12.89
CA LYS A 511 -14.29 -17.79 -13.95
C LYS A 511 -14.79 -16.49 -13.34
N ILE A 512 -13.87 -15.57 -13.09
CA ILE A 512 -14.11 -14.37 -12.26
C ILE A 512 -14.39 -13.16 -13.15
N ALA A 513 -15.50 -12.45 -12.88
CA ALA A 513 -15.74 -11.10 -13.34
C ALA A 513 -15.61 -10.13 -12.18
N LEU A 514 -14.77 -9.14 -12.33
CA LEU A 514 -14.61 -8.00 -11.42
C LEU A 514 -15.32 -6.81 -12.02
N ILE A 515 -16.33 -6.29 -11.34
CA ILE A 515 -17.09 -5.12 -11.80
C ILE A 515 -16.22 -3.87 -11.62
N VAL A 516 -16.12 -3.09 -12.70
CA VAL A 516 -15.33 -1.86 -12.78
C VAL A 516 -16.15 -0.76 -13.49
N GLY A 517 -15.67 0.48 -13.46
CA GLY A 517 -16.33 1.59 -14.14
C GLY A 517 -17.03 2.57 -13.20
N ASN A 518 -17.84 3.45 -13.75
CA ASN A 518 -18.49 4.52 -12.99
C ASN A 518 -19.34 3.97 -11.84
N GLY A 519 -19.18 4.57 -10.65
CA GLY A 519 -19.84 4.11 -9.43
C GLY A 519 -19.04 3.05 -8.63
N ILE A 520 -17.89 2.59 -9.15
CA ILE A 520 -16.98 1.66 -8.45
C ILE A 520 -15.73 2.41 -7.97
N SER A 521 -15.23 2.07 -6.79
CA SER A 521 -13.96 2.57 -6.29
C SER A 521 -12.80 1.96 -7.10
N PRO A 522 -11.97 2.76 -7.79
CA PRO A 522 -10.83 2.22 -8.52
C PRO A 522 -9.79 1.57 -7.59
N TYR A 523 -9.60 2.08 -6.36
CA TYR A 523 -8.65 1.50 -5.40
C TYR A 523 -9.02 0.07 -5.04
N ASP A 524 -10.27 -0.15 -4.62
CA ASP A 524 -10.73 -1.48 -4.18
C ASP A 524 -10.75 -2.47 -5.36
N ALA A 525 -11.13 -2.02 -6.56
CA ALA A 525 -11.06 -2.84 -7.78
C ALA A 525 -9.60 -3.15 -8.15
N GLY A 526 -8.71 -2.17 -8.02
CA GLY A 526 -7.29 -2.30 -8.31
C GLY A 526 -6.56 -3.28 -7.39
N GLU A 527 -6.86 -3.25 -6.10
CA GLU A 527 -6.30 -4.19 -5.12
C GLU A 527 -6.64 -5.64 -5.49
N LEU A 528 -7.89 -5.90 -5.82
CA LEU A 528 -8.31 -7.24 -6.26
C LEU A 528 -7.67 -7.66 -7.58
N TRP A 529 -7.66 -6.76 -8.56
CA TRP A 529 -7.02 -7.03 -9.84
C TRP A 529 -5.53 -7.32 -9.65
N HIS A 530 -4.80 -6.49 -8.92
CA HIS A 530 -3.38 -6.69 -8.64
C HIS A 530 -3.11 -8.00 -7.91
N LEU A 531 -3.91 -8.34 -6.89
CA LEU A 531 -3.77 -9.60 -6.15
C LEU A 531 -3.93 -10.81 -7.06
N LEU A 532 -5.03 -10.86 -7.84
CA LEU A 532 -5.34 -11.99 -8.71
C LEU A 532 -4.34 -12.11 -9.85
N ASP A 533 -3.99 -11.01 -10.51
CA ASP A 533 -3.13 -10.97 -11.68
C ASP A 533 -1.64 -11.19 -11.31
N THR A 534 -1.10 -10.39 -10.38
CA THR A 534 0.35 -10.39 -10.11
C THR A 534 0.79 -11.39 -9.07
N ARG A 535 -0.06 -11.73 -8.07
CA ARG A 535 0.31 -12.62 -6.97
C ARG A 535 -0.12 -14.05 -7.23
N TYR A 536 -1.33 -14.24 -7.73
CA TYR A 536 -1.91 -15.57 -7.93
C TYR A 536 -1.89 -16.02 -9.38
N GLU A 537 -1.57 -15.15 -10.35
CA GLU A 537 -1.61 -15.45 -11.79
C GLU A 537 -2.97 -16.03 -12.22
N ILE A 538 -4.05 -15.54 -11.59
CA ILE A 538 -5.44 -15.89 -11.88
C ILE A 538 -6.05 -14.83 -12.81
N PRO A 539 -6.42 -15.19 -14.05
CA PRO A 539 -7.04 -14.24 -14.96
C PRO A 539 -8.40 -13.77 -14.46
N VAL A 540 -8.64 -12.45 -14.53
CA VAL A 540 -9.90 -11.82 -14.14
C VAL A 540 -10.44 -10.99 -15.30
N THR A 541 -11.74 -11.12 -15.60
CA THR A 541 -12.41 -10.23 -16.54
C THR A 541 -12.84 -8.96 -15.82
N LYS A 542 -12.26 -7.82 -16.20
CA LYS A 542 -12.72 -6.49 -15.77
C LYS A 542 -13.96 -6.13 -16.56
N LEU A 543 -15.14 -6.34 -15.97
CA LEU A 543 -16.43 -6.11 -16.61
C LEU A 543 -16.94 -4.72 -16.26
N ASP A 544 -16.88 -3.82 -17.24
CA ASP A 544 -17.34 -2.43 -17.08
C ASP A 544 -18.86 -2.37 -16.87
N VAL A 545 -19.30 -1.55 -15.91
CA VAL A 545 -20.73 -1.31 -15.63
C VAL A 545 -21.50 -0.91 -16.89
N ALA A 546 -20.90 -0.16 -17.81
CA ALA A 546 -21.53 0.24 -19.07
C ALA A 546 -21.82 -0.95 -20.01
N GLN A 547 -21.15 -2.09 -19.82
CA GLN A 547 -21.33 -3.32 -20.60
C GLN A 547 -22.17 -4.37 -19.88
N LEU A 548 -22.42 -4.20 -18.60
CA LEU A 548 -23.01 -5.23 -17.74
C LEU A 548 -24.40 -5.69 -18.24
N GLY A 549 -25.23 -4.76 -18.74
CA GLY A 549 -26.55 -5.08 -19.29
C GLY A 549 -26.55 -5.86 -20.63
N ARG A 550 -25.37 -5.97 -21.28
CA ARG A 550 -25.21 -6.70 -22.57
C ARG A 550 -24.32 -7.93 -22.41
N ALA A 551 -23.68 -8.08 -21.25
CA ALA A 551 -22.75 -9.17 -21.00
C ALA A 551 -23.50 -10.50 -20.79
N ASP A 552 -22.98 -11.56 -21.39
CA ASP A 552 -23.43 -12.92 -21.10
C ASP A 552 -22.82 -13.38 -19.76
N LEU A 553 -23.60 -13.23 -18.68
CA LEU A 553 -23.16 -13.58 -17.32
C LEU A 553 -22.97 -15.07 -17.12
N SER A 554 -23.55 -15.94 -17.96
CA SER A 554 -23.38 -17.41 -17.87
C SER A 554 -21.93 -17.86 -18.07
N ARG A 555 -21.08 -16.99 -18.64
CA ARG A 555 -19.62 -17.23 -18.79
C ARG A 555 -18.86 -17.22 -17.48
N TYR A 556 -19.42 -16.64 -16.42
CA TYR A 556 -18.77 -16.44 -15.13
C TYR A 556 -19.36 -17.36 -14.08
N THR A 557 -18.51 -17.83 -13.17
CA THR A 557 -18.94 -18.56 -11.97
C THR A 557 -19.00 -17.63 -10.76
N THR A 558 -18.25 -16.52 -10.80
CA THR A 558 -18.09 -15.59 -9.70
C THR A 558 -18.11 -14.16 -10.24
N ILE A 559 -18.96 -13.32 -9.65
CA ILE A 559 -18.98 -11.88 -9.88
C ILE A 559 -18.59 -11.17 -8.58
N ILE A 560 -17.64 -10.25 -8.66
CA ILE A 560 -17.20 -9.44 -7.52
C ILE A 560 -17.61 -7.99 -7.74
N ILE A 561 -18.38 -7.44 -6.81
CA ILE A 561 -18.73 -6.01 -6.76
C ILE A 561 -17.91 -5.39 -5.62
N PRO A 562 -16.82 -4.65 -5.95
CA PRO A 562 -16.05 -3.95 -4.93
C PRO A 562 -16.81 -2.76 -4.35
N LYS A 563 -16.16 -2.00 -3.45
CA LYS A 563 -16.73 -0.78 -2.86
C LYS A 563 -17.30 0.13 -3.92
N THR A 564 -18.57 0.48 -3.76
CA THR A 564 -19.23 1.48 -4.61
C THR A 564 -18.96 2.90 -4.11
N ARG A 565 -18.90 3.84 -5.08
CA ARG A 565 -18.82 5.28 -4.81
C ARG A 565 -19.97 5.98 -5.53
N GLY A 566 -20.73 6.77 -4.81
CA GLY A 566 -21.89 7.45 -5.39
C GLY A 566 -23.00 6.47 -5.81
N ARG A 567 -23.63 6.74 -6.95
CA ARG A 567 -24.78 5.96 -7.43
C ARG A 567 -24.32 4.79 -8.30
N PHE A 568 -24.59 3.57 -7.86
CA PHE A 568 -24.48 2.36 -8.67
C PHE A 568 -25.86 2.04 -9.25
N SER A 569 -25.97 1.75 -10.57
CA SER A 569 -27.24 1.57 -11.23
C SER A 569 -27.97 0.32 -10.76
N ASP A 570 -29.30 0.43 -10.60
CA ASP A 570 -30.17 -0.69 -10.26
C ASP A 570 -30.55 -1.54 -11.50
N ASP A 571 -30.26 -1.06 -12.72
CA ASP A 571 -30.61 -1.74 -13.99
C ASP A 571 -29.99 -3.15 -14.10
N PHE A 572 -28.93 -3.39 -13.34
CA PHE A 572 -28.20 -4.67 -13.35
C PHE A 572 -28.70 -5.67 -12.31
N ALA A 573 -29.62 -5.25 -11.43
CA ALA A 573 -30.07 -6.09 -10.33
C ALA A 573 -30.77 -7.36 -10.81
N THR A 574 -31.68 -7.24 -11.77
CA THR A 574 -32.42 -8.39 -12.30
C THR A 574 -31.51 -9.40 -12.99
N PRO A 575 -30.62 -9.03 -13.95
CA PRO A 575 -29.68 -9.98 -14.54
C PRO A 575 -28.79 -10.68 -13.53
N ILE A 576 -28.26 -9.96 -12.52
CA ILE A 576 -27.42 -10.57 -11.48
C ILE A 576 -28.25 -11.51 -10.60
N LYS A 577 -29.47 -11.14 -10.25
CA LYS A 577 -30.37 -11.97 -9.44
C LYS A 577 -30.70 -13.31 -10.11
N GLU A 578 -31.02 -13.28 -11.40
CA GLU A 578 -31.28 -14.51 -12.15
C GLU A 578 -30.00 -15.38 -12.25
N TRP A 579 -28.85 -14.75 -12.54
CA TRP A 579 -27.58 -15.47 -12.61
C TRP A 579 -27.21 -16.10 -11.24
N VAL A 580 -27.51 -15.45 -10.08
CA VAL A 580 -27.31 -16.07 -8.76
C VAL A 580 -28.24 -17.25 -8.55
N LYS A 581 -29.54 -17.16 -8.97
CA LYS A 581 -30.48 -18.28 -8.91
C LYS A 581 -30.01 -19.49 -9.74
N ASP A 582 -29.34 -19.24 -10.85
CA ASP A 582 -28.76 -20.29 -11.70
C ASP A 582 -27.46 -20.88 -11.15
N GLY A 583 -27.05 -20.48 -9.93
CA GLY A 583 -25.91 -21.03 -9.19
C GLY A 583 -24.63 -20.19 -9.25
N GLY A 584 -24.68 -18.96 -9.71
CA GLY A 584 -23.59 -18.01 -9.68
C GLY A 584 -23.25 -17.56 -8.27
N THR A 585 -21.97 -17.25 -8.00
CA THR A 585 -21.50 -16.74 -6.70
C THR A 585 -21.27 -15.24 -6.79
N LEU A 586 -22.07 -14.46 -6.06
CA LEU A 586 -21.89 -13.02 -5.91
C LEU A 586 -21.09 -12.71 -4.66
N ILE A 587 -20.01 -11.92 -4.80
CA ILE A 587 -19.22 -11.37 -3.70
C ILE A 587 -19.37 -9.86 -3.75
N ALA A 588 -19.89 -9.26 -2.66
CA ALA A 588 -20.00 -7.82 -2.52
C ALA A 588 -19.49 -7.40 -1.13
N TYR A 589 -18.84 -6.24 -1.05
CA TYR A 589 -18.32 -5.75 0.22
C TYR A 589 -18.41 -4.23 0.35
N GLN A 590 -18.31 -3.76 1.59
CA GLN A 590 -18.46 -2.37 1.97
C GLN A 590 -19.81 -1.80 1.48
N ASN A 591 -19.83 -0.62 0.86
CA ASN A 591 -21.05 0.06 0.42
C ASN A 591 -21.84 -0.70 -0.68
N ALA A 592 -21.20 -1.67 -1.34
CA ALA A 592 -21.90 -2.55 -2.27
C ALA A 592 -23.01 -3.38 -1.59
N LEU A 593 -22.87 -3.65 -0.28
CA LEU A 593 -23.92 -4.33 0.50
C LEU A 593 -25.24 -3.57 0.52
N ARG A 594 -25.21 -2.23 0.51
CA ARG A 594 -26.44 -1.42 0.45
C ARG A 594 -27.18 -1.60 -0.87
N TRP A 595 -26.42 -1.78 -1.98
CA TRP A 595 -27.01 -2.06 -3.28
C TRP A 595 -27.59 -3.49 -3.35
N VAL A 596 -26.90 -4.46 -2.75
CA VAL A 596 -27.34 -5.86 -2.66
C VAL A 596 -28.66 -5.95 -1.88
N ASP A 597 -28.76 -5.30 -0.73
CA ASP A 597 -29.95 -5.24 0.11
C ASP A 597 -31.13 -4.52 -0.59
N LYS A 598 -30.89 -3.30 -1.07
CA LYS A 598 -31.88 -2.49 -1.81
C LYS A 598 -32.55 -3.25 -2.95
N ASN A 599 -31.80 -4.11 -3.62
CA ASN A 599 -32.26 -4.89 -4.78
C ASN A 599 -32.77 -6.30 -4.41
N ASN A 600 -32.95 -6.60 -3.12
CA ASN A 600 -33.44 -7.88 -2.61
C ASN A 600 -32.63 -9.10 -3.13
N LEU A 601 -31.31 -8.94 -3.26
CA LEU A 601 -30.37 -10.04 -3.55
C LEU A 601 -30.03 -10.82 -2.29
N MET A 602 -29.96 -10.10 -1.17
CA MET A 602 -29.77 -10.62 0.18
C MET A 602 -30.33 -9.58 1.15
N GLU A 603 -30.95 -10.01 2.21
CA GLU A 603 -31.39 -9.13 3.31
C GLU A 603 -30.19 -8.80 4.20
N VAL A 604 -29.95 -7.52 4.44
CA VAL A 604 -28.84 -7.03 5.28
C VAL A 604 -29.38 -5.99 6.25
N GLU A 605 -29.37 -6.30 7.52
CA GLU A 605 -29.72 -5.35 8.56
C GLU A 605 -28.52 -4.43 8.85
N PHE A 606 -28.69 -3.13 8.60
CA PHE A 606 -27.67 -2.13 8.88
C PHE A 606 -27.96 -1.46 10.22
N GLU A 607 -26.97 -1.50 11.13
CA GLU A 607 -27.03 -0.70 12.33
C GLU A 607 -26.77 0.78 11.98
N GLN A 608 -27.71 1.63 12.32
CA GLN A 608 -27.58 3.08 12.20
C GLN A 608 -27.96 3.73 13.53
N GLU A 609 -26.96 4.20 14.26
CA GLU A 609 -27.17 5.23 15.27
C GLU A 609 -27.00 6.59 14.63
N SER A 610 -28.09 7.34 14.44
CA SER A 610 -28.01 8.75 14.04
C SER A 610 -27.92 9.60 15.30
N LEU A 611 -26.72 10.01 15.67
CA LEU A 611 -26.53 11.01 16.71
C LEU A 611 -26.90 12.40 16.17
N THR A 612 -27.82 13.09 16.84
CA THR A 612 -28.22 14.44 16.46
C THR A 612 -27.34 15.47 17.14
N ALA A 613 -26.84 16.46 16.40
CA ALA A 613 -26.00 17.54 16.90
C ALA A 613 -26.81 18.60 17.68
N THR A 614 -27.65 18.16 18.64
CA THR A 614 -28.48 19.06 19.44
C THR A 614 -27.64 19.79 20.49
N GLY A 615 -27.71 21.13 20.53
CA GLY A 615 -26.99 21.95 21.48
C GLY A 615 -25.49 22.12 21.18
N ILE A 616 -25.00 21.63 20.06
CA ILE A 616 -23.60 21.75 19.66
C ILE A 616 -23.39 23.06 18.88
N ARG A 617 -22.35 23.84 19.27
CA ARG A 617 -21.99 25.07 18.58
C ARG A 617 -21.58 24.79 17.14
N PHE A 618 -21.79 25.76 16.23
CA PHE A 618 -21.46 25.62 14.81
C PHE A 618 -19.99 25.21 14.58
N GLU A 619 -19.06 25.83 15.28
CA GLU A 619 -17.62 25.52 15.22
C GLU A 619 -17.25 24.09 15.64
N GLN A 620 -18.08 23.45 16.49
CA GLN A 620 -17.86 22.10 16.99
C GLN A 620 -18.55 21.02 16.14
N ARG A 621 -19.39 21.40 15.18
CA ARG A 621 -20.15 20.43 14.35
C ARG A 621 -19.25 19.50 13.55
N ARG A 622 -18.14 20.04 13.01
CA ARG A 622 -17.16 19.23 12.27
C ARG A 622 -16.54 18.15 13.16
N ASN A 623 -16.17 18.52 14.39
CA ASN A 623 -15.60 17.57 15.35
C ASN A 623 -16.63 16.52 15.78
N PHE A 624 -17.87 16.94 15.99
CA PHE A 624 -18.97 16.02 16.30
C PHE A 624 -19.18 14.99 15.20
N VAL A 625 -19.19 15.39 13.95
CA VAL A 625 -19.30 14.46 12.79
C VAL A 625 -18.07 13.58 12.69
N GLY A 626 -16.87 14.12 12.89
CA GLY A 626 -15.62 13.37 12.85
C GLY A 626 -15.54 12.28 13.93
N ALA A 627 -16.09 12.55 15.12
CA ALA A 627 -16.12 11.59 16.23
C ALA A 627 -17.02 10.35 15.97
N GLN A 628 -17.88 10.40 14.95
CA GLN A 628 -18.75 9.29 14.55
C GLN A 628 -18.13 8.44 13.42
N GLY A 629 -16.95 8.80 12.95
CA GLY A 629 -16.23 8.12 11.87
C GLY A 629 -15.11 7.22 12.40
N ILE A 630 -14.79 6.17 11.64
CA ILE A 630 -13.57 5.38 11.80
C ILE A 630 -12.64 5.78 10.67
N GLY A 631 -11.62 6.58 10.98
CA GLY A 631 -10.67 7.10 9.99
C GLY A 631 -9.67 6.07 9.49
N GLY A 632 -9.34 5.08 10.33
CA GLY A 632 -8.45 3.98 9.98
C GLY A 632 -7.87 3.34 11.25
N ALA A 633 -8.38 2.17 11.60
CA ALA A 633 -7.93 1.39 12.75
C ALA A 633 -7.89 -0.10 12.44
N ILE A 634 -7.07 -0.83 13.19
CA ILE A 634 -7.02 -2.29 13.11
C ILE A 634 -7.95 -2.87 14.18
N PHE A 635 -8.88 -3.72 13.73
CA PHE A 635 -9.84 -4.42 14.58
C PHE A 635 -9.54 -5.92 14.58
N GLU A 636 -9.69 -6.54 15.74
CA GLU A 636 -9.75 -7.99 15.84
C GLU A 636 -11.19 -8.44 15.61
N VAL A 637 -11.40 -9.35 14.67
CA VAL A 637 -12.69 -9.93 14.36
C VAL A 637 -12.67 -11.44 14.63
N ALA A 638 -13.69 -11.95 15.30
CA ALA A 638 -13.88 -13.39 15.51
C ALA A 638 -14.30 -14.07 14.22
N LEU A 639 -13.81 -15.27 13.98
CA LEU A 639 -14.06 -16.05 12.78
C LEU A 639 -14.62 -17.43 13.11
N GLU A 640 -15.67 -17.84 12.39
CA GLU A 640 -16.13 -19.23 12.36
C GLU A 640 -15.30 -20.01 11.33
N ARG A 641 -14.27 -20.72 11.78
CA ARG A 641 -13.29 -21.42 10.92
C ARG A 641 -13.89 -22.58 10.10
N SER A 642 -15.01 -23.13 10.52
CA SER A 642 -15.67 -24.21 9.76
C SER A 642 -16.44 -23.68 8.53
N HIS A 643 -16.65 -22.37 8.42
CA HIS A 643 -17.27 -21.77 7.24
C HIS A 643 -16.25 -21.67 6.09
N PRO A 644 -16.59 -22.11 4.86
CA PRO A 644 -15.64 -22.17 3.73
C PRO A 644 -14.94 -20.86 3.39
N VAL A 645 -15.56 -19.71 3.65
CA VAL A 645 -14.94 -18.38 3.44
C VAL A 645 -13.68 -18.20 4.31
N ASN A 646 -13.62 -18.85 5.46
CA ASN A 646 -12.53 -18.75 6.43
C ASN A 646 -11.50 -19.89 6.35
N PHE A 647 -11.63 -20.77 5.35
CA PHE A 647 -10.66 -21.85 5.17
C PHE A 647 -9.26 -21.31 4.92
N GLY A 648 -8.25 -21.93 5.53
CA GLY A 648 -6.86 -21.53 5.47
C GLY A 648 -6.44 -20.51 6.54
N ILE A 649 -7.39 -19.92 7.29
CA ILE A 649 -7.05 -19.03 8.40
C ILE A 649 -6.73 -19.88 9.63
N LYS A 650 -5.55 -19.64 10.21
CA LYS A 650 -4.99 -20.41 11.32
C LYS A 650 -5.75 -20.20 12.63
N ASN A 651 -6.11 -18.97 12.94
CA ASN A 651 -6.74 -18.55 14.21
C ASN A 651 -8.26 -18.45 14.06
N ASP A 652 -8.99 -18.49 15.16
CA ASP A 652 -10.41 -18.16 15.24
C ASP A 652 -10.69 -16.66 15.27
N TYR A 653 -9.66 -15.86 14.94
CA TYR A 653 -9.74 -14.42 14.75
C TYR A 653 -8.86 -13.97 13.58
N MET A 654 -9.12 -12.77 13.08
CA MET A 654 -8.31 -12.08 12.09
C MET A 654 -8.23 -10.59 12.42
N LEU A 655 -7.09 -9.98 12.13
CA LEU A 655 -6.90 -8.54 12.25
C LEU A 655 -7.24 -7.87 10.91
N VAL A 656 -8.18 -6.92 10.94
CA VAL A 656 -8.66 -6.22 9.75
C VAL A 656 -8.52 -4.71 9.90
N PHE A 657 -8.02 -4.04 8.87
CA PHE A 657 -8.02 -2.59 8.81
C PHE A 657 -9.39 -2.09 8.38
N ARG A 658 -9.92 -1.12 9.11
CA ARG A 658 -11.24 -0.54 8.85
C ARG A 658 -11.16 0.99 8.80
N ASN A 659 -11.75 1.57 7.75
CA ASN A 659 -11.85 3.02 7.54
C ASN A 659 -13.25 3.45 7.05
N ASN A 660 -14.29 2.85 7.60
CA ASN A 660 -15.68 3.18 7.23
C ASN A 660 -16.59 3.11 8.45
N THR A 661 -17.82 3.62 8.31
CA THR A 661 -18.86 3.68 9.34
C THR A 661 -20.02 2.71 9.07
N LEU A 662 -19.87 1.80 8.10
CA LEU A 662 -20.92 0.82 7.81
C LEU A 662 -20.87 -0.31 8.84
N PHE A 663 -21.94 -0.47 9.59
CA PHE A 663 -22.15 -1.56 10.52
C PHE A 663 -23.27 -2.45 10.03
N VAL A 664 -23.05 -3.75 10.05
CA VAL A 664 -24.04 -4.77 9.71
C VAL A 664 -24.34 -5.52 10.99
N ALA A 665 -25.62 -5.64 11.34
CA ALA A 665 -26.05 -6.43 12.47
C ALA A 665 -25.73 -7.91 12.22
N ALA A 666 -25.31 -8.62 13.28
CA ALA A 666 -25.13 -10.07 13.19
C ALA A 666 -26.50 -10.73 12.96
N ASP A 667 -26.59 -11.60 11.97
CA ASP A 667 -27.79 -12.42 11.80
C ASP A 667 -27.96 -13.31 13.04
N LYS A 668 -29.13 -13.23 13.65
CA LYS A 668 -29.49 -14.03 14.86
C LYS A 668 -29.55 -15.53 14.57
N ASN A 669 -29.50 -15.91 13.30
CA ASN A 669 -29.62 -17.30 12.84
C ASN A 669 -28.31 -17.84 12.21
N SER A 670 -27.20 -17.08 12.22
CA SER A 670 -25.89 -17.50 11.68
C SER A 670 -24.99 -18.12 12.76
#